data_d9d4f26ba5d000bdc11080f7846b998f
#
_entry.id   d9d4f26ba5d000bdc11080f7846b998f
#
_cell.length_a   1.000
_cell.length_b   1.000
_cell.length_c   1.000
_cell.angle_alpha   90.00
_cell.angle_beta   90.00
_cell.angle_gamma   90.00
#
_symmetry.space_group_name_H-M   'P 1'
#
loop_
_entity.id
_entity.type
_entity.pdbx_description
1 polymer ?
#
loop_
_entity_poly.entity_id
_entity_poly.type
_entity_poly.pdbx_seq_one_letter_code
_entity_poly.pdbx_strand_id
1 'polypeptide(L)'
;MKARISCFFLLVFFFVQMVKGEDDTLWQLHASDINAPYVGAPMANGGIGILPWKEPFSVRQVILNHVFDTDGPQGVSRVLKGINPFQMSMDVDGKEVSTECITNWKQCVDMKEATHNSSFRAAGKVDVDYSICALRNMPYAGLIRVDVKALSDVSLKVAARMDIPQEYSQPTQRFRKMRADDTQMYMLQSYAVSAHRQQKVSASSAFIFNKGEAQEPLYDEVTKEMSFVLNLKKGEQISFALVGSVCSARDFSDPYNEAERQVIYAIHEGTTSLMTAHRSLWNELWESDILIEGDDEAQRAVRFALFNLYSSCREGSGLSISPMGLSSQGYNGHIFWDSELWMFPPMLLLNKGIAESMIDYRIDRLMAARKKAMAYGFKGAMFPWESDDYGEESTPTFALTGPLEHHITADISIACWNYYCLTRDGQWLRTKAFPLMKAVADFWVSRVTRNDDGSYSICNVVGADEYANGVDDNAFTNGAAIRALEYACEAARICNEPVPEIWEEVGKGIRILRFKDGVTREHATYNGEMIKQADVNLLGYPLYFVGDAESQKKDMEYYVDKIDPQNGPAMSYSVFCVQYARMGDAKRAYEMFCRCYQPNLRAPFGVLAETPTSDNPYFMTGAGGLLQAVINGFCGLQIMDGGVEQLSSVLPAHWKKVTVKGVGPEKKMYVRER
;
A
#
# COMPACT_ATOMS: atom_id res chain seq x y z
N MET A 1 -5.46 -49.06 -61.48
CA MET A 1 -4.18 -48.51 -60.95
C MET A 1 -4.50 -47.60 -59.78
N LYS A 2 -4.29 -48.06 -58.56
CA LYS A 2 -4.52 -47.31 -57.34
C LYS A 2 -3.17 -46.69 -56.92
N ALA A 3 -3.06 -45.36 -56.93
CA ALA A 3 -1.95 -44.66 -56.39
C ALA A 3 -2.16 -44.42 -54.87
N ARG A 4 -1.27 -44.94 -54.03
CA ARG A 4 -1.19 -44.68 -52.60
C ARG A 4 -0.44 -43.37 -52.40
N ILE A 5 -1.08 -42.40 -51.75
CA ILE A 5 -0.43 -41.17 -51.23
C ILE A 5 -0.05 -41.48 -49.78
N SER A 6 1.28 -41.58 -49.55
CA SER A 6 1.84 -41.64 -48.19
C SER A 6 1.96 -40.22 -47.63
N CYS A 7 1.19 -39.92 -46.60
CA CYS A 7 1.43 -38.69 -45.78
C CYS A 7 2.57 -38.94 -44.81
N PHE A 8 3.68 -38.24 -45.04
CA PHE A 8 4.76 -38.08 -44.06
C PHE A 8 4.36 -37.02 -43.06
N PHE A 9 4.07 -37.43 -41.83
CA PHE A 9 4.00 -36.48 -40.71
C PHE A 9 5.42 -36.13 -40.25
N LEU A 10 5.89 -34.92 -40.54
CA LEU A 10 7.07 -34.35 -39.93
C LEU A 10 6.73 -33.91 -38.50
N LEU A 11 7.18 -34.67 -37.50
CA LEU A 11 7.21 -34.25 -36.12
C LEU A 11 8.32 -33.21 -35.98
N VAL A 12 7.94 -31.93 -35.94
CA VAL A 12 8.84 -30.85 -35.53
C VAL A 12 8.85 -30.85 -34.00
N PHE A 13 9.90 -31.42 -33.43
CA PHE A 13 10.21 -31.24 -32.01
C PHE A 13 10.68 -29.79 -31.83
N PHE A 14 9.79 -28.93 -31.33
CA PHE A 14 10.22 -27.66 -30.72
C PHE A 14 10.96 -28.01 -29.43
N PHE A 15 12.28 -27.91 -29.45
CA PHE A 15 13.07 -27.73 -28.24
C PHE A 15 12.71 -26.35 -27.68
N VAL A 16 11.71 -26.30 -26.80
CA VAL A 16 11.59 -25.17 -25.87
C VAL A 16 12.80 -25.29 -24.95
N GLN A 17 13.81 -24.45 -25.19
CA GLN A 17 14.79 -24.15 -24.18
C GLN A 17 13.98 -23.65 -22.98
N MET A 18 13.86 -24.46 -21.95
CA MET A 18 13.48 -23.99 -20.63
C MET A 18 14.52 -22.94 -20.23
N VAL A 19 14.18 -21.68 -20.43
CA VAL A 19 14.76 -20.61 -19.63
C VAL A 19 14.51 -21.08 -18.20
N LYS A 20 15.58 -21.28 -17.41
CA LYS A 20 15.46 -21.52 -15.98
C LYS A 20 14.53 -20.44 -15.46
N GLY A 21 13.31 -20.80 -15.11
CA GLY A 21 12.36 -19.90 -14.47
C GLY A 21 13.04 -19.34 -13.23
N GLU A 22 12.79 -18.07 -12.96
CA GLU A 22 13.09 -17.49 -11.66
C GLU A 22 12.59 -18.45 -10.59
N ASP A 23 13.40 -18.67 -9.56
CA ASP A 23 13.07 -19.62 -8.49
C ASP A 23 11.74 -19.21 -7.85
N ASP A 24 10.67 -20.00 -8.06
CA ASP A 24 9.33 -19.69 -7.56
C ASP A 24 9.31 -19.49 -6.04
N THR A 25 10.30 -20.03 -5.32
CA THR A 25 10.45 -19.84 -3.87
C THR A 25 10.70 -18.39 -3.45
N LEU A 26 11.21 -17.53 -4.36
CA LEU A 26 11.41 -16.11 -4.13
C LEU A 26 10.13 -15.27 -4.31
N TRP A 27 9.05 -15.89 -4.80
CA TRP A 27 7.75 -15.27 -4.98
C TRP A 27 6.73 -15.69 -3.93
N GLN A 28 7.10 -16.64 -3.07
CA GLN A 28 6.16 -17.31 -2.17
C GLN A 28 6.58 -17.18 -0.72
N LEU A 29 5.59 -16.91 0.15
CA LEU A 29 5.71 -16.89 1.59
C LEU A 29 4.84 -18.00 2.18
N HIS A 30 5.39 -18.84 3.05
CA HIS A 30 4.74 -20.07 3.47
C HIS A 30 4.44 -20.11 4.97
N ALA A 31 3.34 -20.80 5.32
CA ALA A 31 2.97 -21.19 6.67
C ALA A 31 2.57 -22.67 6.70
N SER A 32 3.02 -23.42 7.69
CA SER A 32 2.73 -24.86 7.83
C SER A 32 2.38 -25.29 9.26
N ASP A 33 2.46 -24.38 10.21
CA ASP A 33 2.05 -24.63 11.62
C ASP A 33 0.89 -23.69 11.99
N ILE A 34 -0.31 -24.25 12.07
CA ILE A 34 -1.54 -23.50 12.41
C ILE A 34 -1.55 -22.97 13.85
N ASN A 35 -0.72 -23.56 14.75
CA ASN A 35 -0.63 -23.17 16.16
C ASN A 35 0.43 -22.10 16.42
N ALA A 36 1.29 -21.81 15.45
CA ALA A 36 2.29 -20.76 15.56
C ALA A 36 1.66 -19.36 15.67
N PRO A 37 2.39 -18.36 16.19
CA PRO A 37 1.98 -16.96 16.10
C PRO A 37 1.61 -16.60 14.65
N TYR A 38 0.51 -15.84 14.48
CA TYR A 38 -0.04 -15.63 13.16
C TYR A 38 -0.55 -14.20 12.97
N VAL A 39 0.02 -13.51 12.00
CA VAL A 39 -0.49 -12.26 11.45
C VAL A 39 -0.80 -12.48 9.97
N GLY A 40 -2.05 -12.26 9.56
CA GLY A 40 -2.50 -12.48 8.19
C GLY A 40 -1.88 -11.49 7.20
N ALA A 41 -1.60 -11.95 5.99
CA ALA A 41 -1.14 -11.09 4.90
C ALA A 41 -2.34 -10.54 4.11
N PRO A 42 -2.42 -9.21 3.88
CA PRO A 42 -3.51 -8.62 3.14
C PRO A 42 -3.43 -8.94 1.64
N MET A 43 -4.60 -9.17 1.02
CA MET A 43 -4.78 -9.22 -0.43
C MET A 43 -5.59 -8.00 -0.84
N ALA A 44 -5.05 -7.14 -1.69
CA ALA A 44 -5.75 -5.92 -2.08
C ALA A 44 -5.60 -5.63 -3.59
N ASN A 45 -6.42 -4.73 -4.11
CA ASN A 45 -6.43 -4.38 -5.53
C ASN A 45 -6.52 -2.87 -5.80
N GLY A 46 -6.36 -2.05 -4.74
CA GLY A 46 -6.48 -0.59 -4.79
C GLY A 46 -7.92 -0.06 -4.66
N GLY A 47 -8.93 -0.91 -4.69
CA GLY A 47 -10.32 -0.56 -4.40
C GLY A 47 -10.79 -1.14 -3.06
N ILE A 48 -10.50 -2.42 -2.85
CA ILE A 48 -10.76 -3.13 -1.59
C ILE A 48 -9.53 -3.89 -1.11
N GLY A 49 -9.44 -4.08 0.20
CA GLY A 49 -8.49 -4.98 0.84
C GLY A 49 -9.22 -6.12 1.55
N ILE A 50 -8.73 -7.32 1.36
CA ILE A 50 -9.26 -8.57 1.97
C ILE A 50 -8.17 -9.10 2.89
N LEU A 51 -8.50 -9.45 4.14
CA LEU A 51 -7.55 -10.03 5.08
C LEU A 51 -7.90 -11.51 5.35
N PRO A 52 -7.29 -12.46 4.60
CA PRO A 52 -7.38 -13.89 4.90
C PRO A 52 -6.81 -14.22 6.27
N TRP A 53 -7.29 -15.31 6.87
CA TRP A 53 -6.80 -15.74 8.17
C TRP A 53 -6.48 -17.23 8.19
N LYS A 54 -6.04 -17.76 9.33
CA LYS A 54 -5.56 -19.14 9.45
C LYS A 54 -6.66 -20.20 9.49
N GLU A 55 -7.86 -19.85 9.97
CA GLU A 55 -9.00 -20.76 10.00
C GLU A 55 -9.49 -21.06 8.57
N PRO A 56 -10.00 -22.26 8.29
CA PRO A 56 -10.52 -22.62 6.98
C PRO A 56 -11.52 -21.60 6.42
N PHE A 57 -11.27 -21.11 5.21
CA PHE A 57 -12.07 -20.12 4.48
C PHE A 57 -12.26 -18.75 5.15
N SER A 58 -11.55 -18.49 6.23
CA SER A 58 -11.74 -17.28 7.02
C SER A 58 -11.21 -16.02 6.30
N VAL A 59 -12.08 -15.02 6.19
CA VAL A 59 -11.75 -13.65 5.82
C VAL A 59 -12.11 -12.75 7.00
N ARG A 60 -11.12 -12.18 7.66
CA ARG A 60 -11.30 -11.45 8.92
C ARG A 60 -11.99 -10.11 8.73
N GLN A 61 -11.68 -9.43 7.64
CA GLN A 61 -12.26 -8.13 7.29
C GLN A 61 -12.05 -7.78 5.82
N VAL A 62 -12.88 -6.89 5.34
CA VAL A 62 -12.73 -6.18 4.07
C VAL A 62 -12.56 -4.70 4.40
N ILE A 63 -11.60 -4.02 3.81
CA ILE A 63 -11.39 -2.56 3.96
C ILE A 63 -11.78 -1.88 2.66
N LEU A 64 -12.56 -0.80 2.77
CA LEU A 64 -12.99 0.02 1.63
C LEU A 64 -12.02 1.20 1.45
N ASN A 65 -11.37 1.31 0.30
CA ASN A 65 -10.41 2.39 0.09
C ASN A 65 -11.09 3.75 0.07
N HIS A 66 -10.69 4.66 0.98
CA HIS A 66 -11.20 6.04 1.11
C HIS A 66 -12.73 6.17 1.25
N VAL A 67 -13.39 5.21 1.86
CA VAL A 67 -14.79 5.33 2.27
C VAL A 67 -14.81 5.55 3.77
N PHE A 68 -15.17 6.75 4.23
CA PHE A 68 -15.05 7.14 5.63
C PHE A 68 -16.40 7.38 6.30
N ASP A 69 -16.46 7.07 7.59
CA ASP A 69 -17.47 7.58 8.52
C ASP A 69 -16.78 8.20 9.74
N THR A 70 -17.52 8.86 10.61
CA THR A 70 -16.99 9.46 11.84
C THR A 70 -17.33 8.61 13.06
N ASP A 71 -16.47 8.67 14.07
CA ASP A 71 -16.73 8.08 15.39
C ASP A 71 -17.54 9.08 16.24
N GLY A 72 -18.86 9.11 16.00
CA GLY A 72 -19.77 10.08 16.55
C GLY A 72 -19.99 11.32 15.64
N PRO A 73 -20.95 12.21 15.98
CA PRO A 73 -21.36 13.34 15.12
C PRO A 73 -20.27 14.39 14.89
N GLN A 74 -19.29 14.48 15.79
CA GLN A 74 -18.11 15.36 15.72
C GLN A 74 -16.82 14.56 15.97
N GLY A 75 -16.88 13.26 15.76
CA GLY A 75 -15.75 12.37 15.99
C GLY A 75 -14.73 12.41 14.84
N VAL A 76 -13.60 11.75 15.09
CA VAL A 76 -12.54 11.54 14.08
C VAL A 76 -13.09 10.64 12.97
N SER A 77 -12.80 10.98 11.73
CA SER A 77 -13.14 10.12 10.60
C SER A 77 -12.33 8.82 10.64
N ARG A 78 -12.92 7.75 10.12
CA ARG A 78 -12.28 6.43 10.04
C ARG A 78 -12.75 5.73 8.78
N VAL A 79 -11.81 5.09 8.07
CA VAL A 79 -12.14 4.25 6.91
C VAL A 79 -13.06 3.10 7.34
N LEU A 80 -14.09 2.84 6.53
CA LEU A 80 -15.08 1.80 6.83
C LEU A 80 -14.54 0.41 6.48
N LYS A 81 -14.89 -0.56 7.31
CA LYS A 81 -14.92 -1.95 6.88
C LYS A 81 -16.06 -2.15 5.89
N GLY A 82 -15.82 -2.89 4.83
CA GLY A 82 -16.88 -3.33 3.92
C GLY A 82 -17.78 -4.39 4.55
N ILE A 83 -19.03 -4.47 4.10
CA ILE A 83 -19.82 -5.70 4.29
C ILE A 83 -19.02 -6.84 3.68
N ASN A 84 -18.72 -7.89 4.45
CA ASN A 84 -17.84 -8.97 4.01
C ASN A 84 -18.65 -10.08 3.30
N PRO A 85 -18.54 -10.20 1.96
CA PRO A 85 -19.26 -11.22 1.18
C PRO A 85 -18.51 -12.55 1.04
N PHE A 86 -17.37 -12.70 1.74
CA PHE A 86 -16.43 -13.82 1.59
C PHE A 86 -16.50 -14.82 2.74
N GLN A 87 -17.50 -14.72 3.62
CA GLN A 87 -17.68 -15.70 4.70
C GLN A 87 -18.22 -17.00 4.11
N MET A 88 -17.39 -18.04 4.14
CA MET A 88 -17.73 -19.36 3.65
C MET A 88 -17.46 -20.41 4.72
N SER A 89 -18.28 -21.46 4.77
CA SER A 89 -18.07 -22.64 5.59
C SER A 89 -18.30 -23.93 4.79
N MET A 90 -17.77 -25.03 5.32
CA MET A 90 -17.93 -26.36 4.74
C MET A 90 -18.23 -27.37 5.84
N ASP A 91 -19.22 -28.24 5.62
CA ASP A 91 -19.45 -29.42 6.46
C ASP A 91 -19.06 -30.68 5.71
N VAL A 92 -18.45 -31.61 6.41
CA VAL A 92 -18.11 -32.96 5.94
C VAL A 92 -18.96 -33.97 6.71
N ASP A 93 -19.93 -34.61 6.04
CA ASP A 93 -20.90 -35.55 6.64
C ASP A 93 -21.63 -34.94 7.85
N GLY A 94 -22.03 -33.67 7.74
CA GLY A 94 -22.76 -32.92 8.78
C GLY A 94 -21.93 -32.41 9.93
N LYS A 95 -20.58 -32.45 9.84
CA LYS A 95 -19.65 -31.85 10.80
C LYS A 95 -18.92 -30.70 10.17
N GLU A 96 -19.01 -29.53 10.79
CA GLU A 96 -18.32 -28.33 10.32
C GLU A 96 -16.81 -28.48 10.32
N VAL A 97 -16.17 -28.01 9.26
CA VAL A 97 -14.72 -27.99 9.12
C VAL A 97 -14.13 -26.84 9.96
N SER A 98 -13.35 -27.20 10.97
CA SER A 98 -12.66 -26.27 11.85
C SER A 98 -11.19 -26.66 12.00
N THR A 99 -10.39 -25.84 12.66
CA THR A 99 -8.97 -26.12 12.94
C THR A 99 -8.73 -27.45 13.67
N GLU A 100 -9.72 -27.93 14.44
CA GLU A 100 -9.63 -29.16 15.21
C GLU A 100 -9.78 -30.44 14.37
N CYS A 101 -10.44 -30.34 13.22
CA CYS A 101 -10.73 -31.50 12.36
C CYS A 101 -9.95 -31.53 11.05
N ILE A 102 -8.94 -30.68 10.91
CA ILE A 102 -8.07 -30.64 9.74
C ILE A 102 -6.66 -31.15 10.03
N THR A 103 -6.02 -31.66 8.99
CA THR A 103 -4.61 -32.09 9.00
C THR A 103 -3.92 -31.60 7.73
N ASN A 104 -2.59 -31.65 7.69
CA ASN A 104 -1.79 -31.22 6.53
C ASN A 104 -2.05 -29.77 6.12
N TRP A 105 -2.39 -28.91 7.10
CA TRP A 105 -2.66 -27.51 6.84
C TRP A 105 -1.40 -26.79 6.34
N LYS A 106 -1.57 -26.02 5.26
CA LYS A 106 -0.55 -25.16 4.68
C LYS A 106 -1.19 -23.91 4.12
N GLN A 107 -0.47 -22.80 4.19
CA GLN A 107 -0.82 -21.58 3.50
C GLN A 107 0.38 -21.02 2.73
N CYS A 108 0.10 -20.31 1.65
CA CYS A 108 1.11 -19.68 0.80
C CYS A 108 0.56 -18.35 0.26
N VAL A 109 1.29 -17.27 0.50
CA VAL A 109 1.08 -16.02 -0.23
C VAL A 109 1.93 -16.08 -1.48
N ASP A 110 1.29 -16.12 -2.64
CA ASP A 110 1.94 -16.06 -3.94
C ASP A 110 1.86 -14.61 -4.46
N MET A 111 2.99 -13.90 -4.38
CA MET A 111 3.07 -12.49 -4.77
C MET A 111 2.98 -12.30 -6.28
N LYS A 112 3.43 -13.29 -7.05
CA LYS A 112 3.39 -13.24 -8.52
C LYS A 112 1.96 -13.32 -9.05
N GLU A 113 1.19 -14.28 -8.50
CA GLU A 113 -0.20 -14.51 -8.84
C GLU A 113 -1.18 -13.63 -8.05
N ALA A 114 -0.68 -12.92 -7.01
CA ALA A 114 -1.45 -12.12 -6.06
C ALA A 114 -2.61 -12.91 -5.43
N THR A 115 -2.30 -14.08 -4.92
CA THR A 115 -3.25 -15.00 -4.28
C THR A 115 -2.77 -15.45 -2.91
N HIS A 116 -3.72 -15.63 -1.99
CA HIS A 116 -3.51 -16.31 -0.73
C HIS A 116 -4.07 -17.73 -0.85
N ASN A 117 -3.18 -18.71 -0.90
CA ASN A 117 -3.52 -20.11 -1.12
C ASN A 117 -3.53 -20.85 0.21
N SER A 118 -4.49 -21.75 0.39
CA SER A 118 -4.59 -22.60 1.58
C SER A 118 -4.91 -24.02 1.16
N SER A 119 -4.33 -25.00 1.84
CA SER A 119 -4.62 -26.41 1.64
C SER A 119 -4.71 -27.15 2.96
N PHE A 120 -5.61 -28.13 3.03
CA PHE A 120 -5.74 -29.01 4.19
C PHE A 120 -6.52 -30.29 3.84
N ARG A 121 -6.43 -31.28 4.74
CA ARG A 121 -7.30 -32.46 4.70
C ARG A 121 -8.34 -32.36 5.82
N ALA A 122 -9.62 -32.36 5.48
CA ALA A 122 -10.73 -32.29 6.42
C ALA A 122 -11.30 -33.68 6.77
N ALA A 123 -11.47 -33.94 8.08
CA ALA A 123 -12.02 -35.16 8.65
C ALA A 123 -11.39 -36.46 8.14
N GLY A 124 -10.20 -36.42 7.53
CA GLY A 124 -9.57 -37.55 6.85
C GLY A 124 -10.25 -38.02 5.56
N LYS A 125 -11.30 -37.31 5.09
CA LYS A 125 -12.19 -37.73 4.02
C LYS A 125 -12.06 -36.92 2.74
N VAL A 126 -11.64 -35.66 2.83
CA VAL A 126 -11.48 -34.76 1.67
C VAL A 126 -10.18 -33.97 1.75
N ASP A 127 -9.51 -33.82 0.62
CA ASP A 127 -8.45 -32.83 0.44
C ASP A 127 -9.10 -31.56 -0.16
N VAL A 128 -8.77 -30.41 0.42
CA VAL A 128 -9.29 -29.09 0.04
C VAL A 128 -8.13 -28.18 -0.26
N ASP A 129 -8.14 -27.59 -1.46
CA ASP A 129 -7.25 -26.52 -1.87
C ASP A 129 -8.11 -25.31 -2.22
N TYR A 130 -7.76 -24.13 -1.70
CA TYR A 130 -8.47 -22.90 -2.08
C TYR A 130 -7.54 -21.70 -2.16
N SER A 131 -7.95 -20.71 -2.96
CA SER A 131 -7.24 -19.45 -3.11
C SER A 131 -8.17 -18.26 -2.92
N ILE A 132 -7.69 -17.22 -2.24
CA ILE A 132 -8.38 -15.94 -2.04
C ILE A 132 -7.59 -14.85 -2.76
N CYS A 133 -8.28 -14.01 -3.54
CA CYS A 133 -7.69 -12.82 -4.15
C CYS A 133 -8.67 -11.65 -4.19
N ALA A 134 -8.14 -10.42 -4.12
CA ALA A 134 -8.83 -9.22 -4.54
C ALA A 134 -8.57 -9.04 -6.04
N LEU A 135 -9.60 -9.10 -6.87
CA LEU A 135 -9.47 -9.13 -8.33
C LEU A 135 -8.93 -7.80 -8.88
N ARG A 136 -7.75 -7.80 -9.51
CA ARG A 136 -7.16 -6.56 -10.07
C ARG A 136 -7.97 -6.00 -11.23
N ASN A 137 -8.62 -6.85 -12.02
CA ASN A 137 -9.51 -6.48 -13.12
C ASN A 137 -10.91 -6.03 -12.68
N MET A 138 -11.28 -6.26 -11.41
CA MET A 138 -12.56 -5.84 -10.83
C MET A 138 -12.32 -5.14 -9.47
N PRO A 139 -12.16 -3.80 -9.43
CA PRO A 139 -11.69 -3.07 -8.25
C PRO A 139 -12.52 -3.26 -6.97
N TYR A 140 -13.78 -3.60 -7.12
CA TYR A 140 -14.72 -3.76 -6.02
C TYR A 140 -15.08 -5.22 -5.73
N ALA A 141 -14.34 -6.17 -6.33
CA ALA A 141 -14.64 -7.59 -6.21
C ALA A 141 -13.43 -8.43 -5.80
N GLY A 142 -13.71 -9.54 -5.16
CA GLY A 142 -12.77 -10.59 -4.83
C GLY A 142 -13.33 -11.96 -5.12
N LEU A 143 -12.49 -12.96 -5.05
CA LEU A 143 -12.81 -14.34 -5.40
C LEU A 143 -12.18 -15.30 -4.39
N ILE A 144 -12.97 -16.32 -3.98
CA ILE A 144 -12.48 -17.54 -3.33
C ILE A 144 -12.70 -18.68 -4.31
N ARG A 145 -11.62 -19.23 -4.85
CA ARG A 145 -11.69 -20.44 -5.68
C ARG A 145 -11.39 -21.66 -4.83
N VAL A 146 -12.17 -22.72 -4.97
CA VAL A 146 -12.06 -23.95 -4.17
C VAL A 146 -12.00 -25.16 -5.09
N ASP A 147 -11.04 -26.03 -4.83
CA ASP A 147 -10.88 -27.35 -5.42
C ASP A 147 -10.97 -28.41 -4.31
N VAL A 148 -11.85 -29.38 -4.47
CA VAL A 148 -12.09 -30.47 -3.49
C VAL A 148 -11.87 -31.80 -4.13
N LYS A 149 -11.17 -32.72 -3.43
CA LYS A 149 -10.98 -34.12 -3.83
C LYS A 149 -11.48 -35.06 -2.75
N ALA A 150 -12.46 -35.88 -3.08
CA ALA A 150 -12.98 -36.91 -2.16
C ALA A 150 -12.02 -38.11 -2.01
N LEU A 151 -11.65 -38.43 -0.79
CA LEU A 151 -10.82 -39.61 -0.46
C LEU A 151 -11.65 -40.83 -0.07
N SER A 152 -12.94 -40.62 0.21
CA SER A 152 -13.99 -41.63 0.46
C SER A 152 -15.32 -41.10 -0.07
N ASP A 153 -16.34 -41.91 -0.10
CA ASP A 153 -17.71 -41.42 -0.31
C ASP A 153 -18.06 -40.44 0.80
N VAL A 154 -18.57 -39.24 0.45
CA VAL A 154 -18.77 -38.15 1.39
C VAL A 154 -19.88 -37.21 0.95
N SER A 155 -20.63 -36.69 1.91
CA SER A 155 -21.56 -35.57 1.71
C SER A 155 -20.95 -34.27 2.19
N LEU A 156 -20.88 -33.25 1.32
CA LEU A 156 -20.35 -31.93 1.62
C LEU A 156 -21.50 -30.93 1.57
N LYS A 157 -21.68 -30.12 2.62
CA LYS A 157 -22.46 -28.89 2.55
C LYS A 157 -21.51 -27.72 2.50
N VAL A 158 -21.66 -26.84 1.52
CA VAL A 158 -20.93 -25.58 1.42
C VAL A 158 -21.92 -24.44 1.59
N ALA A 159 -21.61 -23.51 2.48
CA ALA A 159 -22.44 -22.36 2.77
C ALA A 159 -21.66 -21.04 2.64
N ALA A 160 -22.34 -19.99 2.18
CA ALA A 160 -21.87 -18.63 2.16
C ALA A 160 -22.84 -17.71 2.91
N ARG A 161 -22.28 -16.75 3.62
CA ARG A 161 -23.05 -15.71 4.33
C ARG A 161 -22.35 -14.36 4.19
N MET A 162 -23.08 -13.30 4.55
CA MET A 162 -22.51 -11.95 4.65
C MET A 162 -22.27 -11.60 6.09
N ASP A 163 -21.11 -11.04 6.38
CA ASP A 163 -20.82 -10.44 7.69
C ASP A 163 -20.91 -8.92 7.58
N ILE A 164 -21.80 -8.33 8.37
CA ILE A 164 -22.07 -6.89 8.36
C ILE A 164 -21.41 -6.28 9.59
N PRO A 165 -20.40 -5.41 9.45
CA PRO A 165 -19.75 -4.75 10.56
C PRO A 165 -20.74 -3.96 11.42
N GLN A 166 -20.47 -3.91 12.73
CA GLN A 166 -21.35 -3.23 13.72
C GLN A 166 -21.44 -1.70 13.52
N GLU A 167 -20.52 -1.12 12.76
CA GLU A 167 -20.48 0.31 12.43
C GLU A 167 -21.60 0.75 11.46
N TYR A 168 -22.38 -0.21 10.96
CA TYR A 168 -23.52 0.09 10.09
C TYR A 168 -24.86 0.03 10.79
N SER A 169 -25.77 0.89 10.34
CA SER A 169 -27.17 0.92 10.74
C SER A 169 -28.08 0.36 9.65
N GLN A 170 -29.30 -0.02 10.01
CA GLN A 170 -30.35 -0.46 9.11
C GLN A 170 -29.90 -1.54 8.09
N PRO A 171 -29.19 -2.59 8.52
CA PRO A 171 -28.76 -3.61 7.60
C PRO A 171 -29.94 -4.37 7.02
N THR A 172 -29.92 -4.58 5.71
CA THR A 172 -30.85 -5.45 5.03
C THR A 172 -30.06 -6.57 4.32
N GLN A 173 -30.63 -7.77 4.33
CA GLN A 173 -30.05 -8.89 3.60
C GLN A 173 -31.17 -9.64 2.90
N ARG A 174 -30.92 -10.03 1.66
CA ARG A 174 -31.86 -10.84 0.89
C ARG A 174 -31.15 -11.87 0.05
N PHE A 175 -31.88 -12.93 -0.25
CA PHE A 175 -31.52 -13.90 -1.27
C PHE A 175 -32.29 -13.61 -2.56
N ARG A 176 -31.58 -13.62 -3.68
CA ARG A 176 -32.19 -13.44 -4.99
C ARG A 176 -32.00 -14.66 -5.86
N LYS A 177 -33.09 -15.08 -6.49
CA LYS A 177 -33.09 -16.05 -7.58
C LYS A 177 -33.48 -15.30 -8.85
N MET A 178 -32.59 -15.28 -9.83
CA MET A 178 -32.84 -14.66 -11.11
C MET A 178 -32.74 -15.72 -12.24
N ARG A 179 -33.56 -15.56 -13.23
CA ARG A 179 -33.54 -16.42 -14.41
C ARG A 179 -33.40 -15.55 -15.66
N ALA A 180 -32.39 -15.88 -16.47
CA ALA A 180 -32.21 -15.30 -17.79
C ALA A 180 -32.03 -16.46 -18.77
N ASP A 181 -32.99 -16.63 -19.66
CA ASP A 181 -33.06 -17.77 -20.58
C ASP A 181 -32.91 -19.13 -19.84
N ASP A 182 -31.86 -19.89 -20.16
CA ASP A 182 -31.58 -21.19 -19.54
C ASP A 182 -30.63 -21.07 -18.32
N THR A 183 -30.24 -19.85 -17.96
CA THR A 183 -29.33 -19.62 -16.84
C THR A 183 -30.08 -19.17 -15.59
N GLN A 184 -29.90 -19.89 -14.50
CA GLN A 184 -30.36 -19.47 -13.17
C GLN A 184 -29.19 -18.95 -12.36
N MET A 185 -29.36 -17.78 -11.73
CA MET A 185 -28.37 -17.17 -10.85
C MET A 185 -28.95 -17.04 -9.44
N TYR A 186 -28.15 -17.39 -8.47
CA TYR A 186 -28.47 -17.34 -7.06
C TYR A 186 -27.46 -16.44 -6.35
N MET A 187 -27.94 -15.44 -5.61
CA MET A 187 -27.04 -14.54 -4.92
C MET A 187 -27.56 -14.06 -3.58
N LEU A 188 -26.65 -13.82 -2.67
CA LEU A 188 -26.88 -13.03 -1.49
C LEU A 188 -26.63 -11.56 -1.82
N GLN A 189 -27.43 -10.68 -1.26
CA GLN A 189 -27.25 -9.25 -1.38
C GLN A 189 -27.52 -8.58 -0.03
N SER A 190 -26.63 -7.68 0.37
CA SER A 190 -26.74 -6.92 1.60
C SER A 190 -26.56 -5.43 1.32
N TYR A 191 -27.25 -4.61 2.09
CA TYR A 191 -27.16 -3.17 2.06
C TYR A 191 -27.22 -2.63 3.47
N ALA A 192 -26.39 -1.63 3.75
CA ALA A 192 -26.37 -0.93 5.01
C ALA A 192 -25.93 0.52 4.82
N VAL A 193 -26.16 1.34 5.83
CA VAL A 193 -25.80 2.75 5.85
C VAL A 193 -24.92 3.01 7.06
N SER A 194 -23.82 3.73 6.92
CA SER A 194 -22.98 4.10 8.04
C SER A 194 -23.69 5.12 8.97
N ALA A 195 -23.27 5.17 10.23
CA ALA A 195 -24.07 5.82 11.28
C ALA A 195 -24.16 7.35 11.13
N HIS A 196 -23.06 8.02 10.74
CA HIS A 196 -22.93 9.48 10.81
C HIS A 196 -22.87 10.15 9.44
N ARG A 197 -21.92 9.77 8.57
CA ARG A 197 -21.81 10.33 7.23
C ARG A 197 -22.81 9.73 6.23
N GLN A 198 -23.63 8.77 6.69
CA GLN A 198 -24.67 8.12 5.89
C GLN A 198 -24.14 7.49 4.59
N GLN A 199 -22.94 6.95 4.65
CA GLN A 199 -22.33 6.24 3.53
C GLN A 199 -23.14 4.97 3.23
N LYS A 200 -23.67 4.88 2.03
CA LYS A 200 -24.40 3.69 1.57
C LYS A 200 -23.36 2.68 1.09
N VAL A 201 -23.41 1.48 1.64
CA VAL A 201 -22.56 0.36 1.26
C VAL A 201 -23.42 -0.85 0.94
N SER A 202 -23.10 -1.52 -0.15
CA SER A 202 -23.77 -2.77 -0.54
C SER A 202 -22.75 -3.82 -0.91
N ALA A 203 -23.08 -5.08 -0.59
CA ALA A 203 -22.32 -6.23 -1.04
C ALA A 203 -23.25 -7.25 -1.70
N SER A 204 -22.70 -7.95 -2.69
CA SER A 204 -23.34 -9.10 -3.32
C SER A 204 -22.37 -10.27 -3.40
N SER A 205 -22.85 -11.51 -3.27
CA SER A 205 -22.03 -12.71 -3.51
C SER A 205 -22.81 -13.82 -4.16
N ALA A 206 -22.13 -14.66 -4.94
CA ALA A 206 -22.68 -15.81 -5.59
C ALA A 206 -21.64 -16.92 -5.79
N PHE A 207 -22.09 -18.14 -5.85
CA PHE A 207 -21.24 -19.25 -6.30
C PHE A 207 -21.14 -19.28 -7.82
N ILE A 208 -19.94 -19.59 -8.31
CA ILE A 208 -19.65 -19.85 -9.73
C ILE A 208 -19.28 -21.34 -9.84
N PHE A 209 -19.98 -22.07 -10.70
CA PHE A 209 -19.72 -23.47 -10.98
C PHE A 209 -19.18 -23.65 -12.39
N ASN A 210 -18.42 -24.70 -12.61
CA ASN A 210 -18.04 -25.11 -13.97
C ASN A 210 -19.26 -25.50 -14.80
N LYS A 211 -19.15 -25.39 -16.11
CA LYS A 211 -20.23 -25.74 -17.02
C LYS A 211 -20.59 -27.23 -16.86
N GLY A 212 -21.88 -27.51 -16.59
CA GLY A 212 -22.41 -28.86 -16.36
C GLY A 212 -22.35 -29.32 -14.89
N GLU A 213 -21.76 -28.58 -13.99
CA GLU A 213 -21.65 -28.86 -12.54
C GLU A 213 -22.51 -27.93 -11.69
N ALA A 214 -23.34 -27.11 -12.32
CA ALA A 214 -24.13 -26.09 -11.64
C ALA A 214 -25.04 -26.70 -10.56
N GLN A 215 -25.01 -26.08 -9.36
CA GLN A 215 -25.85 -26.40 -8.23
C GLN A 215 -26.98 -25.37 -8.12
N GLU A 216 -28.06 -25.76 -7.45
CA GLU A 216 -29.15 -24.84 -7.06
C GLU A 216 -29.03 -24.52 -5.56
N PRO A 217 -28.37 -23.44 -5.15
CA PRO A 217 -28.25 -23.10 -3.75
C PRO A 217 -29.61 -22.83 -3.11
N LEU A 218 -29.76 -23.31 -1.89
CA LEU A 218 -30.89 -23.04 -1.02
C LEU A 218 -30.53 -21.91 -0.05
N TYR A 219 -31.55 -21.19 0.38
CA TYR A 219 -31.39 -20.12 1.37
C TYR A 219 -32.11 -20.45 2.65
N ASP A 220 -31.43 -20.30 3.78
CA ASP A 220 -31.98 -20.43 5.11
C ASP A 220 -32.21 -19.03 5.69
N GLU A 221 -33.48 -18.70 5.94
CA GLU A 221 -33.89 -17.40 6.48
C GLU A 221 -33.46 -17.18 7.94
N VAL A 222 -33.16 -18.22 8.70
CA VAL A 222 -32.75 -18.13 10.10
C VAL A 222 -31.26 -17.84 10.18
N THR A 223 -30.43 -18.64 9.51
CA THR A 223 -28.97 -18.48 9.49
C THR A 223 -28.50 -17.42 8.48
N LYS A 224 -29.38 -16.98 7.58
CA LYS A 224 -29.06 -16.06 6.47
C LYS A 224 -27.97 -16.60 5.54
N GLU A 225 -27.93 -17.91 5.37
CA GLU A 225 -26.94 -18.62 4.55
C GLU A 225 -27.51 -19.07 3.22
N MET A 226 -26.70 -18.94 2.18
CA MET A 226 -26.91 -19.57 0.89
C MET A 226 -26.02 -20.81 0.83
N SER A 227 -26.59 -22.00 0.65
CA SER A 227 -25.83 -23.25 0.69
C SER A 227 -26.24 -24.26 -0.37
N PHE A 228 -25.34 -25.17 -0.73
CA PHE A 228 -25.58 -26.31 -1.58
C PHE A 228 -24.93 -27.57 -1.00
N VAL A 229 -25.40 -28.74 -1.43
CA VAL A 229 -24.91 -30.04 -0.97
C VAL A 229 -24.41 -30.87 -2.16
N LEU A 230 -23.22 -31.45 -1.99
CA LEU A 230 -22.56 -32.34 -2.94
C LEU A 230 -22.41 -33.73 -2.32
N ASN A 231 -22.78 -34.77 -3.06
CA ASN A 231 -22.51 -36.15 -2.72
C ASN A 231 -21.41 -36.70 -3.64
N LEU A 232 -20.17 -36.75 -3.14
CA LEU A 232 -19.02 -37.18 -3.92
C LEU A 232 -18.64 -38.61 -3.61
N LYS A 233 -18.32 -39.37 -4.68
CA LYS A 233 -17.74 -40.70 -4.58
C LYS A 233 -16.21 -40.58 -4.36
N LYS A 234 -15.62 -41.60 -3.76
CA LYS A 234 -14.18 -41.71 -3.63
C LYS A 234 -13.46 -41.47 -4.96
N GLY A 235 -12.53 -40.50 -4.96
CA GLY A 235 -11.74 -40.12 -6.13
C GLY A 235 -12.36 -39.01 -6.98
N GLU A 236 -13.63 -38.64 -6.79
CA GLU A 236 -14.24 -37.50 -7.49
C GLU A 236 -13.64 -36.18 -7.06
N GLN A 237 -13.57 -35.25 -8.00
CA GLN A 237 -13.08 -33.89 -7.80
C GLN A 237 -14.13 -32.90 -8.28
N ILE A 238 -14.24 -31.78 -7.59
CA ILE A 238 -15.07 -30.66 -7.98
C ILE A 238 -14.35 -29.36 -7.76
N SER A 239 -14.61 -28.39 -8.63
CA SER A 239 -14.13 -27.02 -8.52
C SER A 239 -15.31 -26.05 -8.57
N PHE A 240 -15.30 -25.06 -7.65
CA PHE A 240 -16.26 -23.96 -7.65
C PHE A 240 -15.58 -22.71 -7.12
N ALA A 241 -16.26 -21.57 -7.21
CA ALA A 241 -15.78 -20.34 -6.61
C ALA A 241 -16.91 -19.58 -5.92
N LEU A 242 -16.56 -18.75 -4.93
CA LEU A 242 -17.41 -17.71 -4.38
C LEU A 242 -16.87 -16.35 -4.83
N VAL A 243 -17.65 -15.62 -5.65
CA VAL A 243 -17.34 -14.23 -6.00
C VAL A 243 -18.11 -13.31 -5.07
N GLY A 244 -17.47 -12.25 -4.62
CA GLY A 244 -18.08 -11.19 -3.83
C GLY A 244 -17.71 -9.81 -4.37
N SER A 245 -18.66 -8.88 -4.34
CA SER A 245 -18.46 -7.47 -4.67
C SER A 245 -18.93 -6.58 -3.53
N VAL A 246 -18.22 -5.47 -3.28
CA VAL A 246 -18.57 -4.45 -2.28
C VAL A 246 -18.47 -3.08 -2.90
N CYS A 247 -19.60 -2.37 -3.01
CA CYS A 247 -19.72 -1.05 -3.61
C CYS A 247 -20.19 -0.02 -2.59
N SER A 248 -19.77 1.24 -2.76
CA SER A 248 -20.16 2.33 -1.87
C SER A 248 -20.68 3.55 -2.63
N ALA A 249 -21.37 4.45 -1.91
CA ALA A 249 -21.87 5.71 -2.45
C ALA A 249 -20.75 6.70 -2.83
N ARG A 250 -19.52 6.46 -2.40
CA ARG A 250 -18.36 7.25 -2.88
C ARG A 250 -18.18 7.11 -4.38
N ASP A 251 -18.31 5.88 -4.90
CA ASP A 251 -18.00 5.56 -6.29
C ASP A 251 -19.25 5.44 -7.18
N PHE A 252 -20.39 5.09 -6.59
CA PHE A 252 -21.61 4.76 -7.31
C PHE A 252 -22.83 5.47 -6.73
N SER A 253 -23.61 6.14 -7.57
CA SER A 253 -24.90 6.73 -7.15
C SER A 253 -25.89 5.68 -6.65
N ASP A 254 -25.76 4.43 -7.13
CA ASP A 254 -26.55 3.27 -6.74
C ASP A 254 -25.68 2.06 -6.43
N PRO A 255 -25.00 2.04 -5.28
CA PRO A 255 -24.09 0.94 -4.92
C PRO A 255 -24.80 -0.40 -4.78
N TYR A 256 -26.13 -0.38 -4.50
CA TYR A 256 -26.93 -1.57 -4.32
C TYR A 256 -27.05 -2.39 -5.63
N ASN A 257 -27.50 -1.75 -6.70
CA ASN A 257 -27.59 -2.41 -7.99
C ASN A 257 -26.21 -2.64 -8.62
N GLU A 258 -25.22 -1.81 -8.29
CA GLU A 258 -23.87 -1.98 -8.83
C GLU A 258 -23.17 -3.21 -8.29
N ALA A 259 -23.25 -3.47 -6.98
CA ALA A 259 -22.70 -4.69 -6.40
C ALA A 259 -23.31 -5.96 -7.03
N GLU A 260 -24.60 -5.94 -7.34
CA GLU A 260 -25.28 -7.01 -8.06
C GLU A 260 -24.77 -7.16 -9.50
N ARG A 261 -24.68 -6.06 -10.25
CA ARG A 261 -24.19 -6.08 -11.64
C ARG A 261 -22.79 -6.67 -11.75
N GLN A 262 -21.91 -6.35 -10.83
CA GLN A 262 -20.54 -6.89 -10.82
C GLN A 262 -20.52 -8.39 -10.57
N VAL A 263 -21.33 -8.90 -9.67
CA VAL A 263 -21.45 -10.35 -9.43
C VAL A 263 -22.04 -11.05 -10.64
N ILE A 264 -23.07 -10.49 -11.29
CA ILE A 264 -23.65 -11.03 -12.53
C ILE A 264 -22.58 -11.09 -13.63
N TYR A 265 -21.81 -10.01 -13.81
CA TYR A 265 -20.71 -9.98 -14.76
C TYR A 265 -19.68 -11.08 -14.47
N ALA A 266 -19.29 -11.23 -13.20
CA ALA A 266 -18.33 -12.25 -12.80
C ALA A 266 -18.81 -13.68 -13.04
N ILE A 267 -20.11 -13.97 -12.81
CA ILE A 267 -20.71 -15.27 -13.14
C ILE A 267 -20.63 -15.52 -14.64
N HIS A 268 -20.95 -14.51 -15.45
CA HIS A 268 -20.94 -14.62 -16.91
C HIS A 268 -19.52 -14.88 -17.46
N GLU A 269 -18.51 -14.16 -16.94
CA GLU A 269 -17.11 -14.34 -17.33
C GLU A 269 -16.56 -15.72 -16.90
N GLY A 270 -16.95 -16.19 -15.74
CA GLY A 270 -16.45 -17.43 -15.14
C GLY A 270 -15.05 -17.30 -14.53
N THR A 271 -14.73 -18.21 -13.63
CA THR A 271 -13.51 -18.19 -12.83
C THR A 271 -12.22 -18.12 -13.66
N THR A 272 -12.15 -18.86 -14.76
CA THR A 272 -10.94 -18.93 -15.61
C THR A 272 -10.63 -17.59 -16.26
N SER A 273 -11.62 -16.91 -16.86
CA SER A 273 -11.43 -15.60 -17.50
C SER A 273 -11.05 -14.53 -16.47
N LEU A 274 -11.74 -14.51 -15.33
CA LEU A 274 -11.45 -13.59 -14.23
C LEU A 274 -10.00 -13.70 -13.76
N MET A 275 -9.55 -14.93 -13.48
CA MET A 275 -8.17 -15.18 -13.02
C MET A 275 -7.12 -14.89 -14.10
N THR A 276 -7.44 -15.16 -15.38
CA THR A 276 -6.52 -14.82 -16.48
C THR A 276 -6.33 -13.32 -16.60
N ALA A 277 -7.41 -12.54 -16.54
CA ALA A 277 -7.34 -11.07 -16.57
C ALA A 277 -6.63 -10.50 -15.32
N HIS A 278 -6.91 -11.07 -14.14
CA HIS A 278 -6.22 -10.72 -12.90
C HIS A 278 -4.69 -10.89 -13.00
N ARG A 279 -4.24 -12.07 -13.47
CA ARG A 279 -2.81 -12.38 -13.67
C ARG A 279 -2.16 -11.47 -14.69
N SER A 280 -2.85 -11.16 -15.80
CA SER A 280 -2.32 -10.26 -16.82
C SER A 280 -1.96 -8.90 -16.24
N LEU A 281 -2.87 -8.29 -15.45
CA LEU A 281 -2.64 -6.99 -14.83
C LEU A 281 -1.54 -7.03 -13.76
N TRP A 282 -1.39 -8.12 -13.03
CA TRP A 282 -0.26 -8.29 -12.12
C TRP A 282 1.06 -8.47 -12.86
N ASN A 283 1.08 -9.20 -13.96
CA ASN A 283 2.28 -9.32 -14.79
C ASN A 283 2.73 -7.97 -15.35
N GLU A 284 1.80 -7.08 -15.72
CA GLU A 284 2.11 -5.70 -16.12
C GLU A 284 2.76 -4.90 -14.99
N LEU A 285 2.26 -5.04 -13.74
CA LEU A 285 2.88 -4.41 -12.58
C LEU A 285 4.31 -4.95 -12.35
N TRP A 286 4.52 -6.26 -12.47
CA TRP A 286 5.81 -6.92 -12.28
C TRP A 286 6.83 -6.69 -13.43
N GLU A 287 6.44 -5.98 -14.49
CA GLU A 287 7.43 -5.42 -15.43
C GLU A 287 8.43 -4.49 -14.72
N SER A 288 8.00 -3.86 -13.62
CA SER A 288 8.87 -3.11 -12.71
C SER A 288 9.09 -3.91 -11.44
N ASP A 289 10.34 -4.28 -11.14
CA ASP A 289 10.71 -5.14 -10.02
C ASP A 289 12.13 -4.82 -9.52
N ILE A 290 12.46 -5.31 -8.34
CA ILE A 290 13.76 -5.17 -7.69
C ILE A 290 14.32 -6.57 -7.45
N LEU A 291 15.50 -6.84 -7.99
CA LEU A 291 16.17 -8.13 -7.88
C LEU A 291 17.46 -7.98 -7.06
N ILE A 292 17.62 -8.81 -6.04
CA ILE A 292 18.78 -8.89 -5.17
C ILE A 292 19.41 -10.27 -5.35
N GLU A 293 20.65 -10.33 -5.82
CA GLU A 293 21.39 -11.59 -5.95
C GLU A 293 22.34 -11.78 -4.75
N GLY A 294 22.15 -12.85 -4.00
CA GLY A 294 22.99 -13.24 -2.86
C GLY A 294 22.33 -13.12 -1.50
N ASP A 295 21.05 -12.72 -1.45
CA ASP A 295 20.28 -12.62 -0.20
C ASP A 295 18.79 -12.89 -0.46
N ASP A 296 18.37 -14.13 -0.33
CA ASP A 296 17.01 -14.58 -0.61
C ASP A 296 16.00 -14.05 0.42
N GLU A 297 16.42 -13.79 1.66
CA GLU A 297 15.57 -13.22 2.69
C GLU A 297 15.25 -11.75 2.35
N ALA A 298 16.28 -10.96 2.04
CA ALA A 298 16.10 -9.59 1.60
C ALA A 298 15.27 -9.51 0.31
N GLN A 299 15.49 -10.43 -0.65
CA GLN A 299 14.71 -10.48 -1.89
C GLN A 299 13.22 -10.69 -1.62
N ARG A 300 12.85 -11.64 -0.75
CA ARG A 300 11.44 -11.87 -0.40
C ARG A 300 10.83 -10.69 0.34
N ALA A 301 11.54 -10.09 1.30
CA ALA A 301 11.07 -8.94 2.05
C ALA A 301 10.83 -7.71 1.15
N VAL A 302 11.76 -7.41 0.25
CA VAL A 302 11.66 -6.31 -0.72
C VAL A 302 10.52 -6.55 -1.71
N ARG A 303 10.38 -7.78 -2.22
CA ARG A 303 9.29 -8.11 -3.14
C ARG A 303 7.93 -8.06 -2.46
N PHE A 304 7.83 -8.48 -1.19
CA PHE A 304 6.60 -8.38 -0.42
C PHE A 304 6.24 -6.91 -0.12
N ALA A 305 7.23 -6.06 0.15
CA ALA A 305 7.01 -4.63 0.28
C ALA A 305 6.45 -4.01 -1.00
N LEU A 306 7.04 -4.35 -2.15
CA LEU A 306 6.57 -3.86 -3.46
C LEU A 306 5.17 -4.38 -3.81
N PHE A 307 4.90 -5.67 -3.55
CA PHE A 307 3.58 -6.28 -3.70
C PHE A 307 2.50 -5.50 -2.93
N ASN A 308 2.77 -5.16 -1.67
CA ASN A 308 1.80 -4.46 -0.83
C ASN A 308 1.56 -3.02 -1.30
N LEU A 309 2.57 -2.29 -1.77
CA LEU A 309 2.38 -0.96 -2.35
C LEU A 309 1.57 -1.03 -3.66
N TYR A 310 1.89 -1.95 -4.58
CA TYR A 310 1.14 -2.15 -5.82
C TYR A 310 -0.33 -2.53 -5.57
N SER A 311 -0.59 -3.29 -4.51
CA SER A 311 -1.94 -3.71 -4.17
C SER A 311 -2.78 -2.59 -3.53
N SER A 312 -2.15 -1.58 -2.91
CA SER A 312 -2.85 -0.57 -2.10
C SER A 312 -3.40 0.61 -2.90
N CYS A 313 -2.94 0.82 -4.13
CA CYS A 313 -3.38 1.92 -4.98
C CYS A 313 -3.55 1.48 -6.45
N ARG A 314 -4.24 2.30 -7.22
CA ARG A 314 -4.48 2.10 -8.66
C ARG A 314 -4.20 3.38 -9.43
N GLU A 315 -3.67 3.21 -10.61
CA GLU A 315 -3.59 4.28 -11.61
C GLU A 315 -4.98 4.89 -11.88
N GLY A 316 -5.05 6.21 -11.95
CA GLY A 316 -6.26 6.95 -12.29
C GLY A 316 -7.36 6.96 -11.22
N SER A 317 -7.07 6.45 -10.01
CA SER A 317 -8.05 6.45 -8.93
C SER A 317 -8.20 7.81 -8.23
N GLY A 318 -7.20 8.69 -8.31
CA GLY A 318 -7.13 9.94 -7.53
C GLY A 318 -7.09 9.68 -6.02
N LEU A 319 -6.63 8.50 -5.60
CA LEU A 319 -6.50 8.08 -4.20
C LEU A 319 -5.03 7.88 -3.84
N SER A 320 -4.73 7.99 -2.54
CA SER A 320 -3.40 7.79 -2.00
C SER A 320 -3.33 6.55 -1.09
N ILE A 321 -2.19 6.30 -0.48
CA ILE A 321 -1.94 5.13 0.37
C ILE A 321 -1.80 5.60 1.81
N SER A 322 -2.62 5.04 2.71
CA SER A 322 -2.50 5.26 4.15
C SER A 322 -1.36 4.43 4.76
N PRO A 323 -0.87 4.73 5.98
CA PRO A 323 0.19 3.98 6.63
C PRO A 323 -0.05 2.46 6.72
N MET A 324 -1.32 2.04 6.88
CA MET A 324 -1.71 0.62 6.89
C MET A 324 -2.28 0.11 5.56
N GLY A 325 -2.25 0.92 4.50
CA GLY A 325 -2.82 0.56 3.21
C GLY A 325 -4.27 0.10 3.32
N LEU A 326 -4.57 -1.06 2.74
CA LEU A 326 -5.90 -1.68 2.79
C LEU A 326 -5.93 -2.92 3.71
N SER A 327 -5.05 -2.97 4.71
CA SER A 327 -4.95 -4.12 5.62
C SER A 327 -5.83 -3.99 6.86
N SER A 328 -6.09 -2.78 7.33
CA SER A 328 -6.84 -2.52 8.57
C SER A 328 -7.37 -1.09 8.63
N GLN A 329 -8.10 -0.77 9.70
CA GLN A 329 -8.48 0.60 10.07
C GLN A 329 -7.39 1.33 10.88
N GLY A 330 -6.18 0.82 10.93
CA GLY A 330 -5.06 1.47 11.62
C GLY A 330 -4.79 2.85 11.05
N TYR A 331 -4.42 3.79 11.92
CA TYR A 331 -4.32 5.22 11.60
C TYR A 331 -5.59 5.78 10.94
N ASN A 332 -6.74 5.21 11.30
CA ASN A 332 -8.05 5.56 10.76
C ASN A 332 -8.17 5.48 9.22
N GLY A 333 -7.15 4.96 8.53
CA GLY A 333 -7.05 4.97 7.06
C GLY A 333 -6.73 6.35 6.46
N HIS A 334 -6.31 7.31 7.28
CA HIS A 334 -5.94 8.65 6.86
C HIS A 334 -4.64 8.67 6.06
N ILE A 335 -4.46 9.73 5.28
CA ILE A 335 -3.24 9.98 4.52
C ILE A 335 -2.39 11.01 5.26
N PHE A 336 -1.14 10.62 5.54
CA PHE A 336 -0.12 11.39 6.22
C PHE A 336 1.03 11.75 5.25
N TRP A 337 2.12 12.32 5.77
CA TRP A 337 3.38 12.51 5.06
C TRP A 337 4.03 11.21 4.59
N ASP A 338 3.62 10.10 5.18
CA ASP A 338 3.99 8.72 4.81
C ASP A 338 3.80 8.47 3.33
N SER A 339 2.73 9.01 2.79
CA SER A 339 2.44 8.93 1.37
C SER A 339 3.53 9.60 0.54
N GLU A 340 3.83 10.87 0.79
CA GLU A 340 4.69 11.71 -0.05
C GLU A 340 6.17 11.40 0.12
N LEU A 341 6.62 11.15 1.36
CA LEU A 341 8.04 11.00 1.65
C LEU A 341 8.53 9.56 1.58
N TRP A 342 7.66 8.60 1.88
CA TRP A 342 8.07 7.21 2.03
C TRP A 342 7.56 6.29 0.92
N MET A 343 6.25 6.32 0.62
CA MET A 343 5.63 5.41 -0.36
C MET A 343 5.68 5.93 -1.79
N PHE A 344 5.54 7.24 -1.97
CA PHE A 344 5.54 7.88 -3.29
C PHE A 344 6.88 7.75 -4.04
N PRO A 345 8.08 7.96 -3.45
CA PRO A 345 9.32 7.89 -4.20
C PRO A 345 9.57 6.55 -4.91
N PRO A 346 9.42 5.37 -4.28
CA PRO A 346 9.53 4.12 -5.01
C PRO A 346 8.42 3.93 -6.04
N MET A 347 7.18 4.38 -5.78
CA MET A 347 6.10 4.31 -6.76
C MET A 347 6.38 5.23 -7.95
N LEU A 348 6.90 6.43 -7.74
CA LEU A 348 7.28 7.34 -8.80
C LEU A 348 8.28 6.69 -9.77
N LEU A 349 9.26 5.98 -9.25
CA LEU A 349 10.27 5.30 -10.06
C LEU A 349 9.73 4.06 -10.79
N LEU A 350 8.85 3.27 -10.15
CA LEU A 350 8.45 1.95 -10.63
C LEU A 350 7.07 1.93 -11.31
N ASN A 351 6.14 2.80 -10.88
CA ASN A 351 4.80 2.90 -11.46
C ASN A 351 4.27 4.34 -11.43
N LYS A 352 4.55 5.08 -12.50
CA LYS A 352 4.14 6.47 -12.65
C LYS A 352 2.63 6.68 -12.44
N GLY A 353 1.79 5.77 -12.90
CA GLY A 353 0.33 5.93 -12.82
C GLY A 353 -0.20 5.84 -11.38
N ILE A 354 0.38 4.96 -10.55
CA ILE A 354 0.08 4.92 -9.11
C ILE A 354 0.58 6.20 -8.44
N ALA A 355 1.81 6.63 -8.75
CA ALA A 355 2.37 7.86 -8.19
C ALA A 355 1.52 9.10 -8.57
N GLU A 356 1.03 9.18 -9.81
CA GLU A 356 0.13 10.26 -10.23
C GLU A 356 -1.17 10.27 -9.43
N SER A 357 -1.79 9.11 -9.21
CA SER A 357 -2.97 8.99 -8.33
C SER A 357 -2.71 9.53 -6.92
N MET A 358 -1.55 9.21 -6.34
CA MET A 358 -1.18 9.66 -4.99
C MET A 358 -1.07 11.19 -4.90
N ILE A 359 -0.51 11.83 -5.92
CA ILE A 359 -0.41 13.30 -5.96
C ILE A 359 -1.76 13.94 -6.33
N ASP A 360 -2.50 13.38 -7.27
CA ASP A 360 -3.82 13.89 -7.64
C ASP A 360 -4.76 13.93 -6.43
N TYR A 361 -4.64 12.97 -5.50
CA TYR A 361 -5.34 13.04 -4.21
C TYR A 361 -5.12 14.37 -3.48
N ARG A 362 -3.87 14.87 -3.42
CA ARG A 362 -3.52 16.15 -2.76
C ARG A 362 -3.97 17.35 -3.58
N ILE A 363 -3.78 17.30 -4.91
CA ILE A 363 -4.17 18.39 -5.83
C ILE A 363 -5.68 18.64 -5.76
N ASP A 364 -6.48 17.59 -5.78
CA ASP A 364 -7.94 17.67 -5.71
C ASP A 364 -8.43 18.28 -4.38
N ARG A 365 -7.62 18.19 -3.32
CA ARG A 365 -7.91 18.70 -1.97
C ARG A 365 -7.24 20.03 -1.64
N LEU A 366 -6.64 20.71 -2.62
CA LEU A 366 -5.99 22.00 -2.44
C LEU A 366 -6.92 23.04 -1.81
N MET A 367 -8.23 23.02 -2.13
CA MET A 367 -9.18 23.99 -1.56
C MET A 367 -9.42 23.77 -0.07
N ALA A 368 -9.38 22.52 0.43
CA ALA A 368 -9.45 22.22 1.85
C ALA A 368 -8.19 22.76 2.58
N ALA A 369 -7.01 22.55 1.99
CA ALA A 369 -5.76 23.08 2.52
C ALA A 369 -5.73 24.63 2.56
N ARG A 370 -6.32 25.32 1.57
CA ARG A 370 -6.48 26.78 1.59
C ARG A 370 -7.41 27.24 2.72
N LYS A 371 -8.52 26.53 2.95
CA LYS A 371 -9.43 26.82 4.08
C LYS A 371 -8.72 26.66 5.41
N LYS A 372 -7.92 25.60 5.58
CA LYS A 372 -7.12 25.37 6.80
C LYS A 372 -6.13 26.51 7.03
N ALA A 373 -5.35 26.90 6.01
CA ALA A 373 -4.43 28.04 6.12
C ALA A 373 -5.15 29.31 6.59
N MET A 374 -6.27 29.65 5.96
CA MET A 374 -7.07 30.80 6.34
C MET A 374 -7.62 30.73 7.77
N ALA A 375 -8.06 29.55 8.22
CA ALA A 375 -8.54 29.36 9.59
C ALA A 375 -7.44 29.58 10.65
N TYR A 376 -6.18 29.31 10.30
CA TYR A 376 -5.02 29.58 11.13
C TYR A 376 -4.44 31.01 10.96
N GLY A 377 -5.01 31.82 10.08
CA GLY A 377 -4.55 33.18 9.83
C GLY A 377 -3.37 33.27 8.85
N PHE A 378 -3.07 32.19 8.13
CA PHE A 378 -2.01 32.13 7.11
C PHE A 378 -2.55 32.32 5.71
N LYS A 379 -1.66 32.66 4.77
CA LYS A 379 -1.94 32.71 3.31
C LYS A 379 -1.67 31.34 2.68
N GLY A 380 -2.04 31.19 1.42
CA GLY A 380 -1.69 30.04 0.63
C GLY A 380 -2.48 28.77 1.00
N ALA A 381 -1.80 27.67 1.16
CA ALA A 381 -2.38 26.37 1.51
C ALA A 381 -1.54 25.68 2.61
N MET A 382 -2.22 25.19 3.65
CA MET A 382 -1.68 24.42 4.76
C MET A 382 -2.37 23.07 4.74
N PHE A 383 -1.67 22.02 4.34
CA PHE A 383 -2.25 20.68 4.28
C PHE A 383 -2.43 20.09 5.68
N PRO A 384 -3.46 19.24 5.90
CA PRO A 384 -3.67 18.58 7.18
C PRO A 384 -2.57 17.55 7.47
N TRP A 385 -2.30 17.32 8.75
CA TRP A 385 -1.42 16.23 9.17
C TRP A 385 -2.05 14.87 8.82
N GLU A 386 -3.29 14.64 9.27
CA GLU A 386 -4.10 13.48 8.89
C GLU A 386 -5.24 13.94 7.95
N SER A 387 -5.31 13.32 6.78
CA SER A 387 -6.26 13.70 5.73
C SER A 387 -7.19 12.55 5.41
N ASP A 388 -8.50 12.80 5.42
CA ASP A 388 -9.54 11.87 4.95
C ASP A 388 -9.96 12.12 3.49
N ASP A 389 -11.14 11.61 3.11
CA ASP A 389 -11.70 11.77 1.76
C ASP A 389 -12.03 13.23 1.37
N TYR A 390 -12.26 14.10 2.34
CA TYR A 390 -12.51 15.54 2.11
C TYR A 390 -11.23 16.39 2.07
N GLY A 391 -10.12 15.86 2.57
CA GLY A 391 -8.86 16.60 2.67
C GLY A 391 -8.85 17.62 3.81
N GLU A 392 -9.76 17.49 4.76
CA GLU A 392 -9.81 18.30 5.97
C GLU A 392 -8.92 17.71 7.05
N GLU A 393 -8.58 18.51 8.09
CA GLU A 393 -7.81 18.02 9.23
C GLU A 393 -8.58 16.99 10.02
N SER A 394 -8.09 15.77 10.04
CA SER A 394 -8.72 14.62 10.68
C SER A 394 -7.89 14.02 11.81
N THR A 395 -6.84 14.72 12.24
CA THR A 395 -6.03 14.33 13.40
C THR A 395 -6.90 14.32 14.67
N PRO A 396 -6.81 13.28 15.51
CA PRO A 396 -7.51 13.24 16.78
C PRO A 396 -7.17 14.47 17.64
N THR A 397 -8.17 15.06 18.29
CA THR A 397 -8.05 16.33 19.02
C THR A 397 -7.07 16.31 20.19
N PHE A 398 -6.67 15.13 20.66
CA PHE A 398 -5.65 14.99 21.71
C PHE A 398 -4.21 15.08 21.17
N ALA A 399 -4.00 14.96 19.87
CA ALA A 399 -2.67 14.96 19.27
C ALA A 399 -2.28 16.37 18.80
N LEU A 400 -1.13 16.84 19.24
CA LEU A 400 -0.59 18.16 18.88
C LEU A 400 -0.07 18.22 17.45
N THR A 401 0.10 17.09 16.80
CA THR A 401 0.56 17.00 15.41
C THR A 401 -0.41 17.70 14.44
N GLY A 402 -1.72 17.54 14.62
CA GLY A 402 -2.73 18.20 13.78
C GLY A 402 -2.54 19.72 13.65
N PRO A 403 -2.48 20.47 14.77
CA PRO A 403 -2.28 21.92 14.72
C PRO A 403 -0.84 22.37 14.49
N LEU A 404 0.19 21.54 14.75
CA LEU A 404 1.58 22.00 14.83
C LEU A 404 2.54 21.32 13.85
N GLU A 405 2.22 20.17 13.26
CA GLU A 405 3.13 19.46 12.35
C GLU A 405 2.88 19.90 10.89
N HIS A 406 3.71 20.85 10.45
CA HIS A 406 3.47 21.59 9.22
C HIS A 406 4.34 21.17 8.04
N HIS A 407 5.40 20.40 8.27
CA HIS A 407 6.32 19.98 7.20
C HIS A 407 5.63 19.20 6.08
N ILE A 408 4.55 18.45 6.37
CA ILE A 408 3.74 17.77 5.36
C ILE A 408 3.33 18.70 4.21
N THR A 409 3.09 19.97 4.48
CA THR A 409 2.76 20.97 3.45
C THR A 409 3.91 21.14 2.44
N ALA A 410 5.15 21.12 2.92
CA ALA A 410 6.33 21.16 2.05
C ALA A 410 6.56 19.83 1.32
N ASP A 411 6.38 18.71 2.02
CA ASP A 411 6.60 17.34 1.49
C ASP A 411 5.75 17.09 0.25
N ILE A 412 4.50 17.55 0.25
CA ILE A 412 3.58 17.47 -0.90
C ILE A 412 4.11 18.29 -2.09
N SER A 413 4.61 19.49 -1.85
CA SER A 413 5.20 20.33 -2.90
C SER A 413 6.46 19.71 -3.50
N ILE A 414 7.30 19.11 -2.66
CA ILE A 414 8.51 18.39 -3.06
C ILE A 414 8.15 17.16 -3.91
N ALA A 415 7.12 16.41 -3.52
CA ALA A 415 6.62 15.28 -4.31
C ALA A 415 6.13 15.72 -5.70
N CYS A 416 5.41 16.84 -5.79
CA CYS A 416 5.00 17.43 -7.08
C CYS A 416 6.20 17.76 -7.96
N TRP A 417 7.24 18.36 -7.38
CA TRP A 417 8.47 18.68 -8.11
C TRP A 417 9.17 17.42 -8.62
N ASN A 418 9.33 16.39 -7.78
CA ASN A 418 9.96 15.13 -8.15
C ASN A 418 9.19 14.42 -9.28
N TYR A 419 7.85 14.48 -9.25
CA TYR A 419 7.03 13.96 -10.36
C TYR A 419 7.33 14.68 -11.68
N TYR A 420 7.41 16.01 -11.65
CA TYR A 420 7.79 16.79 -12.82
C TYR A 420 9.21 16.45 -13.29
N CYS A 421 10.18 16.35 -12.40
CA CYS A 421 11.57 16.00 -12.76
C CYS A 421 11.67 14.66 -13.48
N LEU A 422 10.87 13.66 -13.07
CA LEU A 422 10.85 12.36 -13.73
C LEU A 422 10.10 12.38 -15.06
N THR A 423 8.92 13.02 -15.11
CA THR A 423 8.01 12.93 -16.26
C THR A 423 8.28 13.98 -17.33
N ARG A 424 8.84 15.11 -16.94
CA ARG A 424 9.05 16.31 -17.77
C ARG A 424 7.76 16.84 -18.44
N ASP A 425 6.59 16.52 -17.83
CA ASP A 425 5.30 17.00 -18.30
C ASP A 425 5.06 18.45 -17.88
N GLY A 426 5.46 19.36 -18.76
CA GLY A 426 5.28 20.81 -18.52
C GLY A 426 3.82 21.27 -18.53
N GLN A 427 2.92 20.52 -19.16
CA GLN A 427 1.49 20.83 -19.10
C GLN A 427 0.92 20.45 -17.73
N TRP A 428 1.22 19.26 -17.25
CA TRP A 428 0.85 18.82 -15.91
C TRP A 428 1.41 19.77 -14.84
N LEU A 429 2.68 20.16 -14.95
CA LEU A 429 3.29 21.13 -14.03
C LEU A 429 2.47 22.42 -14.01
N ARG A 430 2.20 23.01 -15.16
CA ARG A 430 1.49 24.31 -15.26
C ARG A 430 0.06 24.23 -14.75
N THR A 431 -0.67 23.17 -15.09
CA THR A 431 -2.12 23.10 -14.87
C THR A 431 -2.52 22.47 -13.55
N LYS A 432 -1.70 21.55 -13.01
CA LYS A 432 -1.98 20.80 -11.79
C LYS A 432 -1.05 21.17 -10.65
N ALA A 433 0.27 21.00 -10.81
CA ALA A 433 1.22 21.11 -9.71
C ALA A 433 1.54 22.54 -9.33
N PHE A 434 1.81 23.43 -10.27
CA PHE A 434 2.23 24.79 -9.97
C PHE A 434 1.20 25.59 -9.15
N PRO A 435 -0.12 25.51 -9.36
CA PRO A 435 -1.11 26.14 -8.49
C PRO A 435 -1.01 25.69 -7.02
N LEU A 436 -0.68 24.41 -6.77
CA LEU A 436 -0.42 23.86 -5.44
C LEU A 436 0.91 24.39 -4.88
N MET A 437 2.00 24.23 -5.63
CA MET A 437 3.35 24.65 -5.20
C MET A 437 3.41 26.15 -4.88
N LYS A 438 2.74 26.98 -5.68
CA LYS A 438 2.55 28.40 -5.41
C LYS A 438 1.85 28.65 -4.07
N ALA A 439 0.74 27.95 -3.83
CA ALA A 439 -0.01 28.13 -2.60
C ALA A 439 0.78 27.66 -1.37
N VAL A 440 1.60 26.62 -1.50
CA VAL A 440 2.52 26.15 -0.46
C VAL A 440 3.62 27.20 -0.20
N ALA A 441 4.20 27.78 -1.25
CA ALA A 441 5.20 28.85 -1.07
C ALA A 441 4.60 30.10 -0.37
N ASP A 442 3.40 30.52 -0.76
CA ASP A 442 2.69 31.61 -0.10
C ASP A 442 2.37 31.32 1.37
N PHE A 443 2.10 30.03 1.73
CA PHE A 443 1.95 29.59 3.12
C PHE A 443 3.24 29.81 3.90
N TRP A 444 4.37 29.28 3.43
CA TRP A 444 5.64 29.37 4.12
C TRP A 444 6.09 30.80 4.33
N VAL A 445 5.93 31.68 3.33
CA VAL A 445 6.21 33.12 3.47
C VAL A 445 5.35 33.75 4.57
N SER A 446 4.09 33.34 4.72
CA SER A 446 3.22 33.88 5.77
C SER A 446 3.44 33.24 7.14
N ARG A 447 4.11 32.06 7.18
CA ARG A 447 4.31 31.25 8.39
C ARG A 447 5.55 31.62 9.17
N VAL A 448 6.59 32.11 8.50
CA VAL A 448 7.86 32.47 9.14
C VAL A 448 7.77 33.73 9.97
N THR A 449 8.64 33.82 10.97
CA THR A 449 8.86 35.02 11.77
C THR A 449 10.22 35.60 11.41
N ARG A 450 10.29 36.91 11.10
CA ARG A 450 11.54 37.60 10.80
C ARG A 450 12.25 37.94 12.11
N ASN A 451 13.53 37.60 12.21
CA ASN A 451 14.39 37.90 13.35
C ASN A 451 15.06 39.27 13.20
N ASP A 452 15.62 39.82 14.31
CA ASP A 452 16.31 41.09 14.32
C ASP A 452 17.58 41.10 13.46
N ASP A 453 18.22 39.94 13.24
CA ASP A 453 19.40 39.79 12.38
C ASP A 453 19.04 39.65 10.89
N GLY A 454 17.75 39.71 10.56
CA GLY A 454 17.24 39.59 9.19
C GLY A 454 16.99 38.15 8.73
N SER A 455 17.36 37.14 9.53
CA SER A 455 17.01 35.75 9.27
C SER A 455 15.52 35.43 9.55
N TYR A 456 15.08 34.22 9.23
CA TYR A 456 13.72 33.78 9.47
C TYR A 456 13.68 32.49 10.31
N SER A 457 12.73 32.45 11.25
CA SER A 457 12.44 31.28 12.08
C SER A 457 11.05 30.71 11.81
N ILE A 458 10.91 29.41 11.95
CA ILE A 458 9.61 28.72 12.03
C ILE A 458 9.45 28.28 13.49
N CYS A 459 8.54 28.96 14.21
CA CYS A 459 8.37 28.76 15.64
C CYS A 459 7.15 27.89 15.95
N ASN A 460 7.18 27.20 17.10
CA ASN A 460 6.07 26.43 17.64
C ASN A 460 5.56 25.38 16.64
N VAL A 461 6.38 24.38 16.34
CA VAL A 461 6.03 23.24 15.49
C VAL A 461 6.28 21.92 16.20
N VAL A 462 5.68 20.86 15.68
CA VAL A 462 6.11 19.48 15.85
C VAL A 462 7.00 19.15 14.65
N GLY A 463 8.17 18.60 14.88
CA GLY A 463 9.07 18.13 13.83
C GLY A 463 8.72 16.71 13.36
N ALA A 464 9.51 16.17 12.43
CA ALA A 464 9.41 14.75 12.08
C ALA A 464 9.65 13.86 13.31
N ASP A 465 10.52 14.26 14.24
CA ASP A 465 10.54 13.70 15.59
C ASP A 465 9.33 14.18 16.40
N GLU A 466 8.27 13.39 16.43
CA GLU A 466 7.04 13.72 17.16
C GLU A 466 7.21 13.77 18.70
N TYR A 467 8.39 13.42 19.25
CA TYR A 467 8.69 13.68 20.67
C TYR A 467 8.97 15.17 20.91
N ALA A 468 9.35 15.91 19.88
CA ALA A 468 9.65 17.33 19.93
C ALA A 468 8.40 18.19 19.66
N ASN A 469 7.60 18.44 20.70
CA ASN A 469 6.35 19.20 20.59
C ASN A 469 6.55 20.69 20.94
N GLY A 470 6.06 21.58 20.08
CA GLY A 470 6.05 23.02 20.33
C GLY A 470 7.45 23.65 20.31
N VAL A 471 8.32 23.19 19.39
CA VAL A 471 9.70 23.62 19.27
C VAL A 471 9.87 24.68 18.18
N ASP A 472 10.98 25.44 18.28
CA ASP A 472 11.37 26.46 17.32
C ASP A 472 12.54 25.98 16.46
N ASP A 473 12.52 26.36 15.18
CA ASP A 473 13.59 26.09 14.21
C ASP A 473 13.94 24.59 14.12
N ASN A 474 12.90 23.73 13.99
CA ASN A 474 13.10 22.31 13.71
C ASN A 474 13.82 22.13 12.37
N ALA A 475 14.87 21.33 12.37
CA ALA A 475 15.79 21.20 11.24
C ALA A 475 15.08 20.66 9.99
N PHE A 476 14.30 19.58 10.12
CA PHE A 476 13.61 19.02 8.98
C PHE A 476 12.51 19.96 8.46
N THR A 477 11.67 20.51 9.33
CA THR A 477 10.62 21.47 8.95
C THR A 477 11.22 22.67 8.20
N ASN A 478 12.32 23.23 8.71
CA ASN A 478 13.00 24.36 8.08
C ASN A 478 13.60 23.97 6.72
N GLY A 479 14.28 22.83 6.63
CA GLY A 479 14.85 22.33 5.38
C GLY A 479 13.79 22.01 4.31
N ALA A 480 12.69 21.40 4.71
CA ALA A 480 11.56 21.12 3.81
C ALA A 480 10.91 22.41 3.28
N ALA A 481 10.71 23.42 4.16
CA ALA A 481 10.20 24.72 3.76
C ALA A 481 11.13 25.43 2.76
N ILE A 482 12.45 25.39 2.97
CA ILE A 482 13.45 25.94 2.04
C ILE A 482 13.30 25.26 0.67
N ARG A 483 13.30 23.92 0.62
CA ARG A 483 13.14 23.17 -0.64
C ARG A 483 11.83 23.46 -1.35
N ALA A 484 10.72 23.56 -0.62
CA ALA A 484 9.42 23.92 -1.20
C ALA A 484 9.43 25.31 -1.85
N LEU A 485 10.08 26.29 -1.22
CA LEU A 485 10.25 27.64 -1.76
C LEU A 485 11.16 27.64 -3.01
N GLU A 486 12.30 26.96 -2.96
CA GLU A 486 13.21 26.82 -4.11
C GLU A 486 12.51 26.18 -5.31
N TYR A 487 11.82 25.07 -5.11
CA TYR A 487 11.12 24.36 -6.18
C TYR A 487 9.93 25.15 -6.72
N ALA A 488 9.24 25.92 -5.88
CA ALA A 488 8.19 26.83 -6.36
C ALA A 488 8.76 27.94 -7.26
N CYS A 489 9.94 28.49 -6.94
CA CYS A 489 10.65 29.46 -7.80
C CYS A 489 11.02 28.85 -9.15
N GLU A 490 11.58 27.63 -9.17
CA GLU A 490 11.94 26.94 -10.40
C GLU A 490 10.68 26.59 -11.23
N ALA A 491 9.63 26.10 -10.58
CA ALA A 491 8.36 25.81 -11.24
C ALA A 491 7.74 27.08 -11.88
N ALA A 492 7.80 28.23 -11.18
CA ALA A 492 7.34 29.50 -11.72
C ALA A 492 8.10 29.89 -13.00
N ARG A 493 9.46 29.79 -12.97
CA ARG A 493 10.30 30.06 -14.15
C ARG A 493 9.95 29.18 -15.34
N ILE A 494 9.78 27.87 -15.12
CA ILE A 494 9.39 26.90 -16.16
C ILE A 494 8.00 27.19 -16.71
N CYS A 495 7.09 27.62 -15.85
CA CYS A 495 5.72 27.99 -16.25
C CYS A 495 5.62 29.37 -16.91
N ASN A 496 6.71 30.16 -16.98
CA ASN A 496 6.77 31.55 -17.40
C ASN A 496 5.89 32.47 -16.53
N GLU A 497 5.81 32.18 -15.25
CA GLU A 497 5.12 32.98 -14.24
C GLU A 497 6.13 33.84 -13.45
N PRO A 498 5.73 35.01 -12.95
CA PRO A 498 6.59 35.83 -12.10
C PRO A 498 7.00 35.09 -10.84
N VAL A 499 8.28 35.14 -10.49
CA VAL A 499 8.79 34.68 -9.18
C VAL A 499 8.70 35.83 -8.19
N PRO A 500 7.89 35.73 -7.10
CA PRO A 500 7.88 36.73 -6.05
C PRO A 500 9.24 36.78 -5.32
N GLU A 501 9.88 37.94 -5.24
CA GLU A 501 11.18 38.13 -4.58
C GLU A 501 11.19 37.59 -3.14
N ILE A 502 10.08 37.73 -2.43
CA ILE A 502 9.94 37.28 -1.05
C ILE A 502 10.08 35.75 -0.90
N TRP A 503 9.78 34.95 -1.93
CA TRP A 503 9.99 33.50 -1.87
C TRP A 503 11.47 33.15 -1.78
N GLU A 504 12.30 33.84 -2.59
CA GLU A 504 13.76 33.67 -2.55
C GLU A 504 14.37 34.25 -1.28
N GLU A 505 13.89 35.44 -0.83
CA GLU A 505 14.35 36.07 0.40
C GLU A 505 14.13 35.15 1.61
N VAL A 506 12.91 34.65 1.80
CA VAL A 506 12.55 33.76 2.91
C VAL A 506 13.30 32.45 2.79
N GLY A 507 13.33 31.81 1.60
CA GLY A 507 14.03 30.54 1.40
C GLY A 507 15.53 30.61 1.76
N LYS A 508 16.19 31.71 1.41
CA LYS A 508 17.61 31.93 1.77
C LYS A 508 17.84 32.32 3.26
N GLY A 509 16.80 32.84 3.91
CA GLY A 509 16.90 33.38 5.27
C GLY A 509 16.43 32.43 6.37
N ILE A 510 15.72 31.33 6.07
CA ILE A 510 15.33 30.33 7.09
C ILE A 510 16.57 29.65 7.67
N ARG A 511 16.65 29.56 9.01
CA ARG A 511 17.82 29.05 9.73
C ARG A 511 17.85 27.55 9.84
N ILE A 512 19.04 26.97 9.69
CA ILE A 512 19.34 25.59 10.13
C ILE A 512 20.37 25.72 11.25
N LEU A 513 20.02 25.33 12.47
CA LEU A 513 20.85 25.48 13.66
C LEU A 513 21.92 24.39 13.72
N ARG A 514 23.07 24.73 14.35
CA ARG A 514 24.18 23.79 14.56
C ARG A 514 24.74 23.92 15.97
N PHE A 515 25.25 22.82 16.51
CA PHE A 515 26.07 22.80 17.67
C PHE A 515 27.47 23.39 17.37
N LYS A 516 28.25 23.68 18.42
CA LYS A 516 29.60 24.25 18.25
C LYS A 516 30.58 23.35 17.52
N ASP A 517 30.39 22.03 17.55
CA ASP A 517 31.19 21.02 16.86
C ASP A 517 30.75 20.80 15.38
N GLY A 518 29.74 21.55 14.95
CA GLY A 518 29.23 21.54 13.58
C GLY A 518 28.12 20.53 13.30
N VAL A 519 27.74 19.70 14.27
CA VAL A 519 26.56 18.81 14.14
C VAL A 519 25.30 19.67 14.00
N THR A 520 24.41 19.31 13.07
CA THR A 520 23.13 19.98 12.91
C THR A 520 22.26 19.74 14.14
N ARG A 521 21.74 20.82 14.71
CA ARG A 521 20.90 20.78 15.90
C ARG A 521 19.43 20.59 15.45
N GLU A 522 18.73 19.64 16.04
CA GLU A 522 17.38 19.28 15.62
C GLU A 522 16.38 20.44 15.77
N HIS A 523 16.42 21.16 16.91
CA HIS A 523 15.61 22.34 17.16
C HIS A 523 16.29 23.25 18.19
N ALA A 524 15.79 24.46 18.37
CA ALA A 524 16.45 25.50 19.18
C ALA A 524 16.79 25.08 20.63
N THR A 525 15.99 24.21 21.22
CA THR A 525 16.20 23.75 22.61
C THR A 525 16.74 22.33 22.70
N TYR A 526 16.95 21.61 21.56
CA TYR A 526 17.46 20.23 21.55
C TYR A 526 18.86 20.15 22.16
N ASN A 527 19.09 19.17 23.01
CA ASN A 527 20.33 18.99 23.72
C ASN A 527 20.82 17.54 23.83
N GLY A 528 20.38 16.69 22.91
CA GLY A 528 20.82 15.29 22.77
C GLY A 528 19.87 14.26 23.31
N GLU A 529 18.61 14.59 23.43
CA GLU A 529 17.51 13.70 23.81
C GLU A 529 17.34 12.55 22.80
N MET A 530 16.66 11.50 23.22
CA MET A 530 16.19 10.43 22.35
C MET A 530 15.10 10.96 21.41
N ILE A 531 15.12 10.54 20.17
CA ILE A 531 14.14 10.90 19.13
C ILE A 531 13.26 9.70 18.77
N LYS A 532 12.00 9.94 18.40
CA LYS A 532 11.11 8.89 17.93
C LYS A 532 11.58 8.32 16.60
N GLN A 533 11.96 9.20 15.69
CA GLN A 533 12.31 8.86 14.30
C GLN A 533 13.30 9.88 13.70
N ALA A 534 13.85 9.55 12.52
CA ALA A 534 14.78 10.43 11.83
C ALA A 534 14.16 11.80 11.55
N ASP A 535 14.87 12.87 11.90
CA ASP A 535 14.55 14.28 11.64
C ASP A 535 15.72 14.95 10.90
N VAL A 536 16.79 15.33 11.60
CA VAL A 536 17.97 15.98 11.01
C VAL A 536 18.52 15.22 9.81
N ASN A 537 18.54 13.90 9.87
CA ASN A 537 19.10 13.07 8.78
C ASN A 537 18.27 13.11 7.49
N LEU A 538 17.02 13.56 7.57
CA LEU A 538 16.20 13.83 6.38
C LEU A 538 16.73 14.99 5.54
N LEU A 539 17.53 15.89 6.11
CA LEU A 539 18.25 16.92 5.36
C LEU A 539 19.28 16.32 4.39
N GLY A 540 19.92 15.21 4.77
CA GLY A 540 20.89 14.52 3.90
C GLY A 540 20.21 13.66 2.85
N TYR A 541 19.12 12.99 3.21
CA TYR A 541 18.23 12.20 2.35
C TYR A 541 16.83 12.20 2.97
N PRO A 542 15.76 12.52 2.23
CA PRO A 542 15.70 12.75 0.78
C PRO A 542 15.85 14.20 0.32
N LEU A 543 16.10 15.17 1.22
CA LEU A 543 16.15 16.57 0.82
C LEU A 543 17.44 16.99 0.11
N TYR A 544 18.54 16.21 0.26
CA TYR A 544 19.87 16.54 -0.31
C TYR A 544 20.32 17.97 0.01
N PHE A 545 20.02 18.42 1.22
CA PHE A 545 20.26 19.78 1.68
C PHE A 545 21.68 19.98 2.24
N VAL A 546 22.23 18.94 2.90
CA VAL A 546 23.58 18.98 3.47
C VAL A 546 24.61 18.82 2.35
N GLY A 547 25.35 19.91 2.08
CA GLY A 547 26.18 20.00 0.89
C GLY A 547 27.56 19.34 0.98
N ASP A 548 28.04 18.95 2.17
CA ASP A 548 29.35 18.33 2.34
C ASP A 548 29.29 17.02 3.11
N ALA A 549 30.13 16.08 2.67
CA ALA A 549 30.15 14.73 3.21
C ALA A 549 30.58 14.65 4.68
N GLU A 550 31.39 15.62 5.17
CA GLU A 550 31.85 15.66 6.56
C GLU A 550 30.71 16.03 7.51
N SER A 551 29.96 17.10 7.19
CA SER A 551 28.78 17.50 7.97
C SER A 551 27.73 16.43 7.99
N GLN A 552 27.43 15.83 6.83
CA GLN A 552 26.48 14.72 6.71
C GLN A 552 26.91 13.52 7.57
N LYS A 553 28.19 13.17 7.56
CA LYS A 553 28.72 12.08 8.38
C LYS A 553 28.59 12.36 9.88
N LYS A 554 28.90 13.59 10.32
CA LYS A 554 28.72 14.01 11.72
C LYS A 554 27.26 13.88 12.17
N ASP A 555 26.33 14.35 11.37
CA ASP A 555 24.90 14.25 11.67
C ASP A 555 24.46 12.79 11.77
N MET A 556 24.92 11.93 10.86
CA MET A 556 24.60 10.51 10.89
C MET A 556 25.16 9.79 12.13
N GLU A 557 26.41 10.03 12.45
CA GLU A 557 27.08 9.40 13.62
C GLU A 557 26.47 9.89 14.93
N TYR A 558 25.96 11.12 14.98
CA TYR A 558 25.33 11.68 16.17
C TYR A 558 23.92 11.14 16.42
N TYR A 559 23.09 11.01 15.37
CA TYR A 559 21.66 10.69 15.53
C TYR A 559 21.31 9.20 15.40
N VAL A 560 22.15 8.36 14.80
CA VAL A 560 21.83 6.94 14.53
C VAL A 560 21.46 6.15 15.79
N ASP A 561 22.11 6.42 16.92
CA ASP A 561 21.87 5.74 18.20
C ASP A 561 20.88 6.49 19.11
N LYS A 562 20.25 7.55 18.61
CA LYS A 562 19.25 8.32 19.34
C LYS A 562 17.81 7.95 18.99
N ILE A 563 17.60 7.22 17.90
CA ILE A 563 16.27 6.71 17.56
C ILE A 563 15.82 5.70 18.62
N ASP A 564 14.59 5.89 19.12
CA ASP A 564 13.99 4.98 20.10
C ASP A 564 13.97 3.54 19.55
N PRO A 565 14.67 2.59 20.17
CA PRO A 565 14.79 1.23 19.64
C PRO A 565 13.52 0.40 19.79
N GLN A 566 12.56 0.83 20.60
CA GLN A 566 11.29 0.11 20.85
C GLN A 566 10.11 0.73 20.11
N ASN A 567 10.06 2.07 20.05
CA ASN A 567 8.94 2.81 19.49
C ASN A 567 9.29 3.52 18.17
N GLY A 568 10.55 3.49 17.75
CA GLY A 568 10.98 4.03 16.47
C GLY A 568 10.39 3.24 15.31
N PRO A 569 9.74 3.92 14.33
CA PRO A 569 9.11 3.26 13.20
C PRO A 569 10.14 2.73 12.19
N ALA A 570 9.78 1.64 11.51
CA ALA A 570 10.65 0.86 10.62
C ALA A 570 11.40 1.71 9.57
N MET A 571 10.72 2.72 8.98
CA MET A 571 11.29 3.51 7.88
C MET A 571 12.49 4.38 8.28
N SER A 572 12.63 4.76 9.56
CA SER A 572 13.70 5.68 10.00
C SER A 572 15.09 5.23 9.58
N TYR A 573 15.39 3.94 9.72
CA TYR A 573 16.71 3.41 9.40
C TYR A 573 17.03 3.38 7.90
N SER A 574 16.01 3.49 7.02
CA SER A 574 16.26 3.59 5.57
C SER A 574 17.00 4.86 5.19
N VAL A 575 16.76 5.95 5.90
CA VAL A 575 17.45 7.24 5.71
C VAL A 575 18.97 7.09 5.95
N PHE A 576 19.33 6.39 7.01
CA PHE A 576 20.73 6.07 7.31
C PHE A 576 21.33 5.08 6.32
N CYS A 577 20.56 4.04 5.94
CA CYS A 577 21.00 3.06 4.95
C CYS A 577 21.39 3.73 3.61
N VAL A 578 20.52 4.60 3.08
CA VAL A 578 20.78 5.33 1.83
C VAL A 578 22.06 6.14 1.93
N GLN A 579 22.23 6.89 3.01
CA GLN A 579 23.39 7.77 3.17
C GLN A 579 24.69 6.97 3.37
N TYR A 580 24.72 5.95 4.22
CA TYR A 580 25.91 5.09 4.39
C TYR A 580 26.29 4.36 3.09
N ALA A 581 25.31 3.84 2.34
CA ALA A 581 25.59 3.20 1.06
C ALA A 581 26.26 4.16 0.07
N ARG A 582 25.79 5.40 0.00
CA ARG A 582 26.36 6.46 -0.87
C ARG A 582 27.71 6.97 -0.42
N MET A 583 27.98 6.95 0.89
CA MET A 583 29.27 7.30 1.47
C MET A 583 30.32 6.17 1.32
N GLY A 584 29.94 5.00 0.82
CA GLY A 584 30.86 3.88 0.63
C GLY A 584 30.99 2.97 1.87
N ASP A 585 30.18 3.12 2.91
CA ASP A 585 30.18 2.26 4.10
C ASP A 585 29.15 1.12 3.96
N ALA A 586 29.54 0.09 3.23
CA ALA A 586 28.70 -1.07 2.96
C ALA A 586 28.25 -1.81 4.23
N LYS A 587 29.09 -1.83 5.28
CA LYS A 587 28.80 -2.53 6.53
C LYS A 587 27.67 -1.83 7.29
N ARG A 588 27.82 -0.53 7.54
CA ARG A 588 26.79 0.26 8.24
C ARG A 588 25.50 0.35 7.41
N ALA A 589 25.62 0.50 6.08
CA ALA A 589 24.45 0.50 5.20
C ALA A 589 23.63 -0.79 5.35
N TYR A 590 24.28 -1.96 5.35
CA TYR A 590 23.57 -3.23 5.53
C TYR A 590 23.00 -3.41 6.94
N GLU A 591 23.71 -2.95 7.97
CA GLU A 591 23.19 -2.94 9.33
C GLU A 591 21.88 -2.12 9.42
N MET A 592 21.88 -0.91 8.86
CA MET A 592 20.67 -0.08 8.81
C MET A 592 19.57 -0.67 7.96
N PHE A 593 19.91 -1.30 6.85
CA PHE A 593 18.96 -2.05 6.03
C PHE A 593 18.25 -3.16 6.82
N CYS A 594 19.00 -3.97 7.56
CA CYS A 594 18.40 -5.00 8.42
C CYS A 594 17.48 -4.40 9.49
N ARG A 595 17.85 -3.26 10.07
CA ARG A 595 17.01 -2.54 11.04
C ARG A 595 15.71 -1.99 10.42
N CYS A 596 15.66 -1.74 9.11
CA CYS A 596 14.43 -1.28 8.44
C CYS A 596 13.30 -2.32 8.49
N TYR A 597 13.59 -3.61 8.66
CA TYR A 597 12.53 -4.61 8.53
C TYR A 597 12.63 -5.78 9.51
N GLN A 598 13.82 -6.35 9.78
CA GLN A 598 13.93 -7.62 10.53
C GLN A 598 13.29 -7.57 11.93
N PRO A 599 13.47 -6.54 12.77
CA PRO A 599 12.84 -6.48 14.09
C PRO A 599 11.30 -6.36 14.00
N ASN A 600 10.79 -5.89 12.88
CA ASN A 600 9.39 -5.55 12.65
C ASN A 600 8.61 -6.67 11.94
N LEU A 601 9.28 -7.76 11.54
CA LEU A 601 8.61 -8.87 10.84
C LEU A 601 7.72 -9.68 11.79
N ARG A 602 6.52 -10.02 11.33
CA ARG A 602 5.56 -10.86 12.03
C ARG A 602 5.29 -12.14 11.27
N ALA A 603 5.35 -13.24 12.02
CA ALA A 603 5.11 -14.57 11.48
C ALA A 603 3.63 -14.75 11.05
N PRO A 604 3.36 -15.66 10.10
CA PRO A 604 4.30 -16.53 9.38
C PRO A 604 4.89 -15.92 8.11
N PHE A 605 4.24 -14.89 7.54
CA PHE A 605 4.54 -14.37 6.21
C PHE A 605 5.59 -13.24 6.19
N GLY A 606 6.10 -12.83 7.35
CA GLY A 606 6.97 -11.66 7.43
C GLY A 606 6.21 -10.35 7.20
N VAL A 607 5.00 -10.26 7.72
CA VAL A 607 4.21 -9.02 7.71
C VAL A 607 4.97 -7.93 8.46
N LEU A 608 5.18 -6.80 7.80
CA LEU A 608 5.98 -5.71 8.37
C LEU A 608 5.11 -4.87 9.32
N ALA A 609 5.44 -4.88 10.60
CA ALA A 609 4.83 -4.03 11.61
C ALA A 609 5.52 -2.66 11.68
N GLU A 610 4.86 -1.68 12.27
CA GLU A 610 5.39 -0.32 12.41
C GLU A 610 6.64 -0.27 13.31
N THR A 611 6.54 -0.88 14.49
CA THR A 611 7.61 -0.92 15.48
C THR A 611 7.93 -2.36 15.87
N PRO A 612 9.05 -2.62 16.55
CA PRO A 612 9.36 -3.95 17.05
C PRO A 612 8.32 -4.56 17.99
N THR A 613 7.46 -3.72 18.58
CA THR A 613 6.45 -4.14 19.59
C THR A 613 5.01 -4.13 19.09
N SER A 614 4.74 -3.60 17.90
CA SER A 614 3.38 -3.56 17.33
C SER A 614 3.05 -4.79 16.47
N ASP A 615 1.76 -5.11 16.34
CA ASP A 615 1.24 -6.25 15.56
C ASP A 615 0.22 -5.78 14.51
N ASN A 616 0.49 -4.64 13.86
CA ASN A 616 -0.35 -4.15 12.76
C ASN A 616 -0.28 -5.10 11.55
N PRO A 617 -1.38 -5.31 10.80
CA PRO A 617 -1.39 -6.26 9.68
C PRO A 617 -0.38 -5.97 8.58
N TYR A 618 -0.14 -4.69 8.22
CA TYR A 618 0.99 -4.31 7.37
C TYR A 618 1.24 -2.81 7.39
N PHE A 619 2.49 -2.41 7.67
CA PHE A 619 2.92 -1.01 7.71
C PHE A 619 3.56 -0.60 6.36
N MET A 620 2.80 0.12 5.52
CA MET A 620 3.21 0.49 4.16
C MET A 620 4.34 1.52 4.14
N THR A 621 4.38 2.40 5.14
CA THR A 621 5.45 3.40 5.28
C THR A 621 6.81 2.74 5.45
N GLY A 622 6.89 1.70 6.30
CA GLY A 622 8.08 0.88 6.43
C GLY A 622 8.45 0.15 5.14
N ALA A 623 7.44 -0.35 4.41
CA ALA A 623 7.66 -0.95 3.09
C ALA A 623 8.26 0.06 2.10
N GLY A 624 7.74 1.28 2.06
CA GLY A 624 8.29 2.37 1.24
C GLY A 624 9.74 2.68 1.60
N GLY A 625 10.06 2.81 2.89
CA GLY A 625 11.42 3.01 3.38
C GLY A 625 12.38 1.87 2.97
N LEU A 626 11.94 0.61 3.13
CA LEU A 626 12.72 -0.57 2.72
C LEU A 626 13.04 -0.55 1.23
N LEU A 627 12.08 -0.19 0.37
CA LEU A 627 12.30 -0.06 -1.07
C LEU A 627 13.30 1.07 -1.39
N GLN A 628 13.18 2.22 -0.70
CA GLN A 628 14.11 3.34 -0.86
C GLN A 628 15.54 2.94 -0.47
N ALA A 629 15.72 2.16 0.60
CA ALA A 629 17.04 1.65 1.01
C ALA A 629 17.73 0.88 -0.12
N VAL A 630 16.97 0.09 -0.89
CA VAL A 630 17.52 -0.67 -2.03
C VAL A 630 17.66 0.21 -3.27
N ILE A 631 16.61 0.93 -3.66
CA ILE A 631 16.59 1.72 -4.91
C ILE A 631 17.54 2.91 -4.81
N ASN A 632 17.37 3.75 -3.79
CA ASN A 632 18.11 4.99 -3.64
C ASN A 632 19.45 4.79 -2.91
N GLY A 633 19.49 3.82 -1.98
CA GLY A 633 20.69 3.43 -1.26
C GLY A 633 21.59 2.55 -2.11
N PHE A 634 21.38 1.24 -2.09
CA PHE A 634 22.30 0.27 -2.70
C PHE A 634 22.40 0.38 -4.22
N CYS A 635 21.30 0.58 -4.95
CA CYS A 635 21.37 0.82 -6.40
C CYS A 635 21.87 2.22 -6.74
N GLY A 636 21.66 3.20 -5.84
CA GLY A 636 22.13 4.57 -5.99
C GLY A 636 21.28 5.43 -6.94
N LEU A 637 20.01 5.11 -7.16
CA LEU A 637 19.14 5.90 -8.04
C LEU A 637 18.70 7.19 -7.35
N GLN A 638 18.71 8.28 -8.12
CA GLN A 638 18.21 9.59 -7.69
C GLN A 638 17.48 10.27 -8.82
N ILE A 639 16.35 10.90 -8.49
CA ILE A 639 15.65 11.80 -9.41
C ILE A 639 16.36 13.14 -9.37
N MET A 640 16.79 13.60 -10.52
CA MET A 640 17.44 14.89 -10.76
C MET A 640 16.64 15.70 -11.79
N ASP A 641 17.01 16.95 -12.02
CA ASP A 641 16.33 17.81 -13.00
C ASP A 641 16.27 17.21 -14.41
N GLY A 642 17.21 16.33 -14.74
CA GLY A 642 17.29 15.65 -16.04
C GLY A 642 16.61 14.27 -16.11
N GLY A 643 15.98 13.81 -15.03
CA GLY A 643 15.42 12.46 -14.91
C GLY A 643 16.12 11.62 -13.85
N VAL A 644 16.26 10.31 -14.07
CA VAL A 644 16.90 9.40 -13.10
C VAL A 644 18.37 9.23 -13.41
N GLU A 645 19.21 9.48 -12.42
CA GLU A 645 20.65 9.23 -12.44
C GLU A 645 21.03 8.09 -11.48
N GLN A 646 22.07 7.33 -11.83
CA GLN A 646 22.66 6.32 -10.95
C GLN A 646 23.95 6.85 -10.37
N LEU A 647 23.92 7.25 -9.11
CA LEU A 647 25.04 7.79 -8.37
C LEU A 647 25.95 6.68 -7.83
N SER A 648 27.16 7.06 -7.37
CA SER A 648 28.06 6.16 -6.67
C SER A 648 27.40 5.58 -5.42
N SER A 649 27.55 4.28 -5.22
CA SER A 649 27.05 3.55 -4.06
C SER A 649 27.76 2.20 -3.93
N VAL A 650 27.59 1.53 -2.80
CA VAL A 650 28.23 0.24 -2.50
C VAL A 650 27.21 -0.81 -2.11
N LEU A 651 27.51 -2.09 -2.41
CA LEU A 651 26.72 -3.23 -2.00
C LEU A 651 27.28 -3.92 -0.76
N PRO A 652 26.42 -4.59 0.05
CA PRO A 652 26.87 -5.49 1.12
C PRO A 652 27.78 -6.61 0.58
N ALA A 653 28.68 -7.10 1.43
CA ALA A 653 29.73 -8.03 1.02
C ALA A 653 29.22 -9.34 0.37
N HIS A 654 28.02 -9.79 0.76
CA HIS A 654 27.41 -11.03 0.25
C HIS A 654 26.43 -10.80 -0.92
N TRP A 655 26.02 -9.55 -1.17
CA TRP A 655 25.23 -9.24 -2.36
C TRP A 655 26.13 -9.20 -3.60
N LYS A 656 25.76 -9.90 -4.63
CA LYS A 656 26.48 -9.93 -5.91
C LYS A 656 26.04 -8.80 -6.81
N LYS A 657 24.72 -8.58 -6.85
CA LYS A 657 24.11 -7.64 -7.78
C LYS A 657 22.75 -7.17 -7.26
N VAL A 658 22.41 -5.92 -7.51
CA VAL A 658 21.07 -5.36 -7.42
C VAL A 658 20.65 -4.87 -8.79
N THR A 659 19.45 -5.26 -9.21
CA THR A 659 18.85 -4.80 -10.46
C THR A 659 17.50 -4.15 -10.13
N VAL A 660 17.29 -2.92 -10.60
CA VAL A 660 16.00 -2.24 -10.58
C VAL A 660 15.52 -2.12 -12.02
N LYS A 661 14.50 -2.86 -12.38
CA LYS A 661 13.94 -2.87 -13.74
C LYS A 661 12.64 -2.06 -13.82
N GLY A 662 12.32 -1.59 -15.03
CA GLY A 662 11.07 -0.88 -15.31
C GLY A 662 11.02 0.53 -14.72
N VAL A 663 12.16 1.22 -14.61
CA VAL A 663 12.29 2.54 -13.98
C VAL A 663 11.87 3.66 -14.93
N GLY A 664 10.98 4.51 -14.44
CA GLY A 664 10.53 5.72 -15.14
C GLY A 664 9.65 5.44 -16.37
N PRO A 665 9.29 6.50 -17.12
CA PRO A 665 8.41 6.36 -18.29
C PRO A 665 8.99 5.46 -19.39
N GLU A 666 10.32 5.40 -19.52
CA GLU A 666 11.03 4.60 -20.52
C GLU A 666 11.29 3.15 -20.08
N LYS A 667 10.81 2.76 -18.89
CA LYS A 667 11.00 1.40 -18.33
C LYS A 667 12.47 0.94 -18.33
N LYS A 668 13.41 1.84 -17.99
CA LYS A 668 14.84 1.55 -17.94
C LYS A 668 15.20 0.51 -16.88
N MET A 669 16.32 -0.17 -17.13
CA MET A 669 16.92 -1.09 -16.16
C MET A 669 18.24 -0.50 -15.66
N TYR A 670 18.38 -0.50 -14.33
CA TYR A 670 19.61 -0.07 -13.65
C TYR A 670 20.21 -1.25 -12.89
N VAL A 671 21.51 -1.37 -12.98
CA VAL A 671 22.24 -2.49 -12.37
C VAL A 671 23.39 -1.94 -11.53
N ARG A 672 23.51 -2.43 -10.30
CA ARG A 672 24.71 -2.24 -9.47
C ARG A 672 25.32 -3.60 -9.21
N GLU A 673 26.56 -3.78 -9.62
CA GLU A 673 27.38 -4.96 -9.33
C GLU A 673 28.45 -4.57 -8.30
N ARG A 674 28.90 -5.57 -7.52
CA ARG A 674 29.93 -5.40 -6.52
C ARG A 674 31.31 -5.17 -7.13
#